data_1c71d19f9d694fd980de9a815878c96e
#
_entry.id   1c71d19f9d694fd980de9a815878c96e
#
_cell.length_a   1.000
_cell.length_b   1.000
_cell.length_c   1.000
_cell.angle_alpha   90.00
_cell.angle_beta   90.00
_cell.angle_gamma   90.00
#
_symmetry.space_group_name_H-M   'P 1'
#
loop_
_entity.id
_entity.type
_entity.pdbx_description
1 polymer ?
#
loop_
_entity_poly.entity_id
_entity_poly.type
_entity_poly.pdbx_seq_one_letter_code
_entity_poly.pdbx_strand_id
1 'polypeptide(L)'
;MHNIAFLNPTVLPALTAALLPLLIHLFTRKRLKKVKVSTVAFLQQLNEKRMRRIRVRQRLLLILRTLIILFIVLAFSRPVLRATFSFAGSSTPTTAVILLDKSYSMGFETPRGTLFDLSKQKALELVKLLRPGDEVIVLPFADYPSVPKRWKIVDHESTFSHIRDFILNLQLSYRTTDVCSALRKAARLLTNSGNPNKEIFLLTDMEKNGWMNLQEEEVSARLKGVSFYLVAVEANQQENVSVEQITVPQQIFDVKAPIKFEVQVTNYRRNDVRDLLLCLYVGGERLSQTTLNIGAGQTKRALFRVVPGKTGILSGYVEIEPDRLSVDNRRYFSISIPVRVKVLLVGDTEADTYFLSRALNPSGSKEAFVQSSSVTSKRLSLQQIEQNDVIVLANVSHLTQWQAEQLQASVSQGKGLLICLGARVDREFYNEQLLPRFSQVMLGELLGTTGQKSSYYCFDKVDFSHPILDGLVRKNRIDSPRFYSVYQTVSSSRVVPFIWYNQGSAAFCESRLNKGRVILFTSAVNLEWTDLPVKGIFVPLFYRIVQYLAAAIPEKPQRVGESIEWPFGELEGPVECQGPMGDRTALLPNPGPEGLRWHLDNVGLPGIWKLFSQGREVEHIAVNVDTRESAPTKITGEQIRTFLKGIPFRVIPERKDLKKEVNRFRCGRELWKECLLLALILMAAEMAVASTTAAGGSEPKKKGINAV
;
A
#
# COMPACT_ATOMS: atom_id res chain seq x y z
N MET A 1 28.94 -10.73 -24.65
CA MET A 1 30.25 -10.30 -25.25
C MET A 1 30.47 -8.86 -24.80
N HIS A 2 31.55 -8.56 -24.10
CA HIS A 2 31.88 -7.19 -23.71
C HIS A 2 32.44 -6.45 -24.91
N ASN A 3 31.74 -5.43 -25.41
CA ASN A 3 32.24 -4.59 -26.50
C ASN A 3 33.19 -3.52 -25.91
N ILE A 4 34.42 -3.46 -26.40
CA ILE A 4 35.36 -2.41 -26.07
C ILE A 4 35.11 -1.24 -27.03
N ALA A 5 34.89 -0.04 -26.47
CA ALA A 5 34.80 1.20 -27.21
C ALA A 5 35.91 2.14 -26.76
N PHE A 6 36.27 3.13 -27.58
CA PHE A 6 37.29 4.12 -27.27
C PHE A 6 36.67 5.50 -27.19
N LEU A 7 36.96 6.25 -26.10
CA LEU A 7 36.46 7.63 -25.95
C LEU A 7 37.24 8.62 -26.86
N ASN A 8 38.53 8.36 -27.12
CA ASN A 8 39.38 9.15 -28.01
C ASN A 8 39.87 8.31 -29.20
N PRO A 9 39.00 8.00 -30.18
CA PRO A 9 39.42 7.17 -31.32
C PRO A 9 40.44 7.84 -32.22
N THR A 10 40.56 9.18 -32.18
CA THR A 10 41.59 9.95 -32.91
C THR A 10 43.01 9.66 -32.49
N VAL A 11 43.22 9.06 -31.32
CA VAL A 11 44.55 8.63 -30.82
C VAL A 11 44.93 7.25 -31.35
N LEU A 12 43.99 6.43 -31.84
CA LEU A 12 44.27 5.09 -32.32
C LEU A 12 45.31 5.00 -33.45
N PRO A 13 45.37 5.95 -34.43
CA PRO A 13 46.45 5.94 -35.39
C PRO A 13 47.87 5.98 -34.78
N ALA A 14 48.03 6.53 -33.58
CA ALA A 14 49.31 6.53 -32.87
C ALA A 14 49.78 5.13 -32.41
N LEU A 15 48.91 4.07 -32.56
CA LEU A 15 49.33 2.67 -32.40
C LEU A 15 50.48 2.29 -33.37
N THR A 16 50.58 2.98 -34.52
CA THR A 16 51.71 2.80 -35.47
C THR A 16 53.06 3.12 -34.82
N ALA A 17 53.07 3.99 -33.81
CA ALA A 17 54.32 4.27 -33.04
C ALA A 17 54.86 3.05 -32.27
N ALA A 18 54.00 2.06 -31.98
CA ALA A 18 54.46 0.81 -31.37
C ALA A 18 55.35 -0.02 -32.30
N LEU A 19 55.35 0.24 -33.63
CA LEU A 19 56.29 -0.37 -34.60
C LEU A 19 57.66 0.29 -34.58
N LEU A 20 57.83 1.50 -34.03
CA LEU A 20 59.09 2.24 -34.00
C LEU A 20 60.27 1.43 -33.40
N PRO A 21 60.15 0.76 -32.22
CA PRO A 21 61.20 -0.05 -31.68
C PRO A 21 61.62 -1.19 -32.61
N LEU A 22 60.65 -1.77 -33.33
CA LEU A 22 60.88 -2.86 -34.31
C LEU A 22 61.63 -2.33 -35.53
N LEU A 23 61.24 -1.17 -36.07
CA LEU A 23 61.90 -0.52 -37.22
C LEU A 23 63.33 -0.14 -36.87
N ILE A 24 63.57 0.49 -35.71
CA ILE A 24 64.90 0.83 -35.22
C ILE A 24 65.74 -0.42 -35.09
N HIS A 25 65.20 -1.52 -34.58
CA HIS A 25 65.93 -2.78 -34.45
C HIS A 25 66.32 -3.37 -35.83
N LEU A 26 65.43 -3.22 -36.82
CA LEU A 26 65.63 -3.74 -38.18
C LEU A 26 66.74 -2.92 -38.90
N PHE A 27 66.73 -1.57 -38.80
CA PHE A 27 67.68 -0.66 -39.47
C PHE A 27 69.05 -0.62 -38.76
N THR A 28 69.13 -0.91 -37.46
CA THR A 28 70.39 -0.92 -36.69
C THR A 28 71.12 -2.23 -36.70
N ARG A 29 70.73 -3.21 -37.51
CA ARG A 29 71.51 -4.44 -37.69
C ARG A 29 72.85 -4.15 -38.35
N LYS A 30 73.90 -3.98 -37.52
CA LYS A 30 75.31 -3.81 -37.99
C LYS A 30 75.71 -5.05 -38.79
N ARG A 31 76.24 -4.85 -40.03
CA ARG A 31 76.94 -5.90 -40.85
C ARG A 31 78.25 -6.25 -40.18
N LEU A 32 78.33 -7.45 -39.61
CA LEU A 32 79.54 -7.97 -39.05
C LEU A 32 80.55 -8.26 -40.19
N LYS A 33 81.75 -7.61 -40.17
CA LYS A 33 82.85 -7.97 -41.02
C LYS A 33 83.40 -9.34 -40.58
N LYS A 34 83.40 -10.31 -41.46
CA LYS A 34 84.05 -11.61 -41.21
C LYS A 34 85.53 -11.47 -41.30
N VAL A 35 86.23 -11.64 -40.18
CA VAL A 35 87.75 -11.72 -40.10
C VAL A 35 88.06 -13.21 -39.94
N LYS A 36 88.91 -13.76 -40.82
CA LYS A 36 89.35 -15.13 -40.74
C LYS A 36 90.49 -15.21 -39.67
N VAL A 37 90.24 -15.97 -38.59
CA VAL A 37 91.22 -16.29 -37.54
C VAL A 37 91.28 -17.79 -37.43
N SER A 38 92.55 -18.31 -37.44
CA SER A 38 92.85 -19.72 -37.30
C SER A 38 92.75 -20.21 -35.86
N THR A 39 92.05 -21.35 -35.59
CA THR A 39 91.88 -22.06 -34.33
C THR A 39 90.87 -21.43 -33.34
N VAL A 40 89.52 -21.65 -33.58
CA VAL A 40 88.43 -21.10 -32.76
C VAL A 40 87.59 -22.18 -32.12
N ALA A 41 87.91 -23.47 -32.18
CA ALA A 41 87.04 -24.57 -31.75
C ALA A 41 86.63 -24.51 -30.25
N PHE A 42 87.51 -24.04 -29.36
CA PHE A 42 87.16 -23.94 -27.92
C PHE A 42 86.40 -22.66 -27.54
N LEU A 43 86.57 -21.60 -28.31
CA LEU A 43 85.77 -20.34 -28.12
C LEU A 43 84.36 -20.46 -28.68
N GLN A 44 84.11 -21.35 -29.63
CA GLN A 44 82.77 -21.54 -30.25
C GLN A 44 81.75 -22.11 -29.25
N GLN A 45 82.14 -23.11 -28.43
CA GLN A 45 81.19 -23.71 -27.46
C GLN A 45 80.81 -22.78 -26.28
N LEU A 46 81.74 -21.94 -25.84
CA LEU A 46 81.51 -20.95 -24.77
C LEU A 46 80.66 -19.76 -25.30
N ASN A 47 80.85 -19.37 -26.55
CA ASN A 47 80.16 -18.24 -27.15
C ASN A 47 78.74 -18.58 -27.55
N GLU A 48 78.41 -19.79 -27.93
CA GLU A 48 77.05 -20.13 -28.35
C GLU A 48 76.00 -19.97 -27.23
N LYS A 49 76.32 -20.43 -25.99
CA LYS A 49 75.39 -20.25 -24.85
C LYS A 49 75.24 -18.76 -24.45
N ARG A 50 76.33 -17.99 -24.53
CA ARG A 50 76.33 -16.57 -24.21
C ARG A 50 75.61 -15.74 -25.27
N MET A 51 75.81 -16.02 -26.53
CA MET A 51 75.13 -15.36 -27.67
C MET A 51 73.65 -15.71 -27.75
N ARG A 52 73.24 -16.90 -27.35
CA ARG A 52 71.85 -17.27 -27.24
C ARG A 52 71.13 -16.49 -26.17
N ARG A 53 71.72 -16.33 -24.97
CA ARG A 53 71.19 -15.51 -23.89
C ARG A 53 71.06 -14.03 -24.29
N ILE A 54 72.02 -13.47 -24.95
CA ILE A 54 72.04 -12.07 -25.42
C ILE A 54 70.93 -11.87 -26.47
N ARG A 55 70.76 -12.78 -27.42
CA ARG A 55 69.72 -12.71 -28.44
C ARG A 55 68.31 -12.83 -27.83
N VAL A 56 68.09 -13.74 -26.88
CA VAL A 56 66.80 -13.87 -26.18
C VAL A 56 66.50 -12.59 -25.41
N ARG A 57 67.47 -12.03 -24.73
CA ARG A 57 67.33 -10.79 -23.93
C ARG A 57 67.03 -9.57 -24.83
N GLN A 58 67.71 -9.42 -25.97
CA GLN A 58 67.43 -8.35 -26.92
C GLN A 58 66.02 -8.45 -27.50
N ARG A 59 65.54 -9.68 -27.78
CA ARG A 59 64.14 -9.89 -28.21
C ARG A 59 63.17 -9.55 -27.09
N LEU A 60 63.48 -9.93 -25.84
CA LEU A 60 62.63 -9.61 -24.69
C LEU A 60 62.51 -8.09 -24.48
N LEU A 61 63.64 -7.36 -24.53
CA LEU A 61 63.64 -5.89 -24.42
C LEU A 61 62.86 -5.24 -25.57
N LEU A 62 62.98 -5.77 -26.79
CA LEU A 62 62.22 -5.27 -27.93
C LEU A 62 60.69 -5.45 -27.71
N ILE A 63 60.27 -6.64 -27.23
CA ILE A 63 58.87 -6.93 -26.92
C ILE A 63 58.38 -5.99 -25.81
N LEU A 64 59.16 -5.81 -24.74
CA LEU A 64 58.80 -4.92 -23.61
C LEU A 64 58.59 -3.47 -24.08
N ARG A 65 59.51 -2.92 -24.89
CA ARG A 65 59.40 -1.58 -25.47
C ARG A 65 58.17 -1.41 -26.35
N THR A 66 57.87 -2.39 -27.18
CA THR A 66 56.70 -2.38 -28.05
C THR A 66 55.43 -2.39 -27.24
N LEU A 67 55.35 -3.23 -26.19
CA LEU A 67 54.20 -3.32 -25.30
C LEU A 67 54.02 -2.04 -24.47
N ILE A 68 55.11 -1.41 -23.98
CA ILE A 68 55.02 -0.14 -23.24
C ILE A 68 54.34 0.94 -24.09
N ILE A 69 54.84 1.13 -25.33
CA ILE A 69 54.24 2.13 -26.24
C ILE A 69 52.76 1.77 -26.55
N LEU A 70 52.45 0.48 -26.79
CA LEU A 70 51.12 0.00 -27.05
C LEU A 70 50.16 0.36 -25.88
N PHE A 71 50.53 0.04 -24.64
CA PHE A 71 49.68 0.32 -23.47
C PHE A 71 49.61 1.82 -23.15
N ILE A 72 50.64 2.62 -23.43
CA ILE A 72 50.55 4.07 -23.31
C ILE A 72 49.52 4.64 -24.31
N VAL A 73 49.61 4.25 -25.58
CA VAL A 73 48.67 4.70 -26.61
C VAL A 73 47.25 4.24 -26.29
N LEU A 74 47.09 2.99 -25.81
CA LEU A 74 45.80 2.50 -25.34
C LEU A 74 45.28 3.32 -24.15
N ALA A 75 46.12 3.70 -23.18
CA ALA A 75 45.71 4.55 -22.09
C ALA A 75 45.15 5.92 -22.55
N PHE A 76 45.84 6.56 -23.52
CA PHE A 76 45.39 7.84 -24.09
C PHE A 76 44.16 7.70 -24.98
N SER A 77 43.93 6.55 -25.59
CA SER A 77 42.70 6.28 -26.38
C SER A 77 41.47 6.04 -25.48
N ARG A 78 41.67 5.93 -24.13
CA ARG A 78 40.62 5.67 -23.11
C ARG A 78 39.71 4.54 -23.49
N PRO A 79 40.15 3.28 -23.46
CA PRO A 79 39.28 2.14 -23.71
C PRO A 79 38.25 2.00 -22.60
N VAL A 80 36.98 1.73 -22.99
CA VAL A 80 35.83 1.57 -22.11
C VAL A 80 35.18 0.23 -22.33
N LEU A 81 34.97 -0.54 -21.26
CA LEU A 81 34.17 -1.74 -21.25
C LEU A 81 32.68 -1.35 -21.15
N ARG A 82 31.95 -1.51 -22.23
CA ARG A 82 30.48 -1.30 -22.24
C ARG A 82 29.79 -2.58 -21.83
N ALA A 83 28.94 -2.48 -20.80
CA ALA A 83 28.11 -3.60 -20.35
C ALA A 83 26.80 -3.73 -21.15
N THR A 84 26.39 -2.70 -21.91
CA THR A 84 25.12 -2.65 -22.64
C THR A 84 25.22 -1.78 -23.90
N PHE A 85 24.42 -2.11 -24.89
CA PHE A 85 24.31 -1.42 -26.18
C PHE A 85 23.74 -0.01 -26.01
N SER A 86 24.59 1.02 -25.95
CA SER A 86 24.19 2.39 -26.29
C SER A 86 24.97 2.82 -27.53
N PHE A 87 24.29 2.88 -28.65
CA PHE A 87 24.89 3.16 -29.98
C PHE A 87 25.22 4.65 -30.21
N ALA A 88 24.89 5.52 -29.22
CA ALA A 88 25.04 6.95 -29.41
C ALA A 88 26.24 7.51 -28.63
N GLY A 89 27.11 8.23 -29.30
CA GLY A 89 28.22 8.95 -28.70
C GLY A 89 27.73 10.00 -27.69
N SER A 90 28.64 10.57 -26.90
CA SER A 90 28.37 11.54 -25.83
C SER A 90 27.69 12.86 -26.28
N SER A 91 27.39 13.02 -27.56
CA SER A 91 26.78 14.22 -28.17
C SER A 91 25.33 14.06 -28.61
N THR A 92 24.72 12.87 -28.50
CA THR A 92 23.34 12.66 -28.95
C THR A 92 22.31 13.06 -27.88
N PRO A 93 21.25 13.79 -28.26
CA PRO A 93 20.27 14.26 -27.32
C PRO A 93 19.54 13.11 -26.60
N THR A 94 19.25 13.33 -25.32
CA THR A 94 18.64 12.36 -24.41
C THR A 94 17.26 12.84 -23.98
N THR A 95 16.28 11.92 -23.88
CA THR A 95 15.04 12.20 -23.13
C THR A 95 15.11 11.49 -21.78
N ALA A 96 15.13 12.26 -20.71
CA ALA A 96 15.14 11.82 -19.35
C ALA A 96 13.75 11.96 -18.72
N VAL A 97 13.17 10.84 -18.22
CA VAL A 97 11.95 10.85 -17.42
C VAL A 97 12.34 10.70 -15.96
N ILE A 98 12.03 11.69 -15.15
CA ILE A 98 12.26 11.71 -13.71
C ILE A 98 10.94 11.35 -13.03
N LEU A 99 10.85 10.12 -12.52
CA LEU A 99 9.75 9.63 -11.69
C LEU A 99 10.03 10.01 -10.25
N LEU A 100 9.21 10.91 -9.69
CA LEU A 100 9.36 11.39 -8.33
C LEU A 100 8.25 10.82 -7.45
N ASP A 101 8.61 9.92 -6.57
CA ASP A 101 7.70 9.36 -5.59
C ASP A 101 7.29 10.43 -4.59
N LYS A 102 5.98 10.60 -4.41
CA LYS A 102 5.37 11.53 -3.46
C LYS A 102 4.38 10.85 -2.52
N SER A 103 4.46 9.51 -2.37
CA SER A 103 3.67 8.74 -1.40
C SER A 103 3.92 9.20 0.03
N TYR A 104 3.05 8.85 0.95
CA TYR A 104 3.19 9.35 2.32
C TYR A 104 4.41 8.77 3.05
N SER A 105 4.91 7.59 2.70
CA SER A 105 6.15 7.03 3.24
C SER A 105 7.36 7.95 3.00
N MET A 106 7.36 8.70 1.88
CA MET A 106 8.37 9.72 1.59
C MET A 106 8.33 10.92 2.55
N GLY A 107 7.29 11.02 3.38
CA GLY A 107 7.18 11.98 4.48
C GLY A 107 8.02 11.64 5.71
N PHE A 108 8.69 10.49 5.74
CA PHE A 108 9.55 10.09 6.85
C PHE A 108 10.65 11.13 7.12
N GLU A 109 10.72 11.61 8.36
CA GLU A 109 11.62 12.68 8.78
C GLU A 109 13.05 12.16 9.01
N THR A 110 14.02 12.85 8.44
CA THR A 110 15.45 12.64 8.66
C THR A 110 16.08 13.92 9.21
N PRO A 111 17.32 13.87 9.74
CA PRO A 111 18.01 15.08 10.18
C PRO A 111 18.26 16.12 9.07
N ARG A 112 18.07 15.74 7.80
CA ARG A 112 18.26 16.60 6.62
C ARG A 112 16.95 17.04 5.95
N GLY A 113 15.82 16.82 6.57
CA GLY A 113 14.48 17.01 6.03
C GLY A 113 13.78 15.69 5.75
N THR A 114 12.63 15.73 5.10
CA THR A 114 11.89 14.52 4.73
C THR A 114 12.58 13.75 3.60
N LEU A 115 12.29 12.46 3.44
CA LEU A 115 12.76 11.69 2.27
C LEU A 115 12.31 12.35 0.96
N PHE A 116 11.13 12.98 0.96
CA PHE A 116 10.63 13.73 -0.19
C PHE A 116 11.51 14.94 -0.51
N ASP A 117 11.97 15.69 0.50
CA ASP A 117 12.88 16.82 0.29
C ASP A 117 14.23 16.36 -0.26
N LEU A 118 14.77 15.25 0.26
CA LEU A 118 15.98 14.63 -0.27
C LEU A 118 15.79 14.16 -1.72
N SER A 119 14.61 13.60 -2.03
CA SER A 119 14.25 13.18 -3.39
C SER A 119 14.18 14.38 -4.35
N LYS A 120 13.59 15.51 -3.93
CA LYS A 120 13.59 16.77 -4.69
C LYS A 120 15.02 17.26 -4.98
N GLN A 121 15.88 17.24 -3.97
CA GLN A 121 17.30 17.63 -4.14
C GLN A 121 18.00 16.74 -5.16
N LYS A 122 17.82 15.40 -5.08
CA LYS A 122 18.37 14.46 -6.05
C LYS A 122 17.82 14.65 -7.46
N ALA A 123 16.52 14.96 -7.59
CA ALA A 123 15.93 15.30 -8.88
C ALA A 123 16.58 16.54 -9.49
N LEU A 124 16.84 17.60 -8.70
CA LEU A 124 17.55 18.79 -9.16
C LEU A 124 19.01 18.50 -9.53
N GLU A 125 19.72 17.61 -8.80
CA GLU A 125 21.04 17.14 -9.19
C GLU A 125 21.01 16.44 -10.56
N LEU A 126 20.00 15.62 -10.84
CA LEU A 126 19.83 14.96 -12.15
C LEU A 126 19.60 15.97 -13.28
N VAL A 127 18.76 16.97 -13.06
CA VAL A 127 18.50 18.01 -14.07
C VAL A 127 19.79 18.76 -14.45
N LYS A 128 20.69 18.99 -13.49
CA LYS A 128 22.01 19.62 -13.75
C LYS A 128 22.96 18.77 -14.61
N LEU A 129 22.69 17.48 -14.78
CA LEU A 129 23.48 16.58 -15.64
C LEU A 129 23.04 16.61 -17.10
N LEU A 130 21.91 17.20 -17.40
CA LEU A 130 21.35 17.30 -18.74
C LEU A 130 22.02 18.46 -19.50
N ARG A 131 22.03 18.36 -20.83
CA ARG A 131 22.73 19.30 -21.74
C ARG A 131 21.73 20.03 -22.64
N PRO A 132 22.10 21.14 -23.23
CA PRO A 132 21.33 21.75 -24.31
C PRO A 132 21.00 20.71 -25.39
N GLY A 133 19.75 20.64 -25.82
CA GLY A 133 19.23 19.66 -26.74
C GLY A 133 18.56 18.46 -26.08
N ASP A 134 18.81 18.19 -24.79
CA ASP A 134 18.13 17.16 -24.03
C ASP A 134 16.69 17.58 -23.69
N GLU A 135 15.85 16.60 -23.46
CA GLU A 135 14.48 16.75 -22.99
C GLU A 135 14.33 16.14 -21.60
N VAL A 136 13.68 16.83 -20.69
CA VAL A 136 13.34 16.33 -19.36
C VAL A 136 11.84 16.32 -19.14
N ILE A 137 11.34 15.22 -18.59
CA ILE A 137 9.95 15.05 -18.19
C ILE A 137 9.94 14.72 -16.71
N VAL A 138 9.35 15.58 -15.89
CA VAL A 138 9.14 15.28 -14.47
C VAL A 138 7.73 14.74 -14.30
N LEU A 139 7.62 13.54 -13.74
CA LEU A 139 6.38 12.85 -13.47
C LEU A 139 6.29 12.50 -11.98
N PRO A 140 5.63 13.33 -11.16
CA PRO A 140 5.32 12.99 -9.78
C PRO A 140 4.27 11.88 -9.76
N PHE A 141 4.43 10.91 -8.85
CA PHE A 141 3.49 9.80 -8.73
C PHE A 141 3.30 9.37 -7.27
N ALA A 142 2.16 8.73 -7.01
CA ALA A 142 1.82 7.96 -5.82
C ALA A 142 1.06 6.71 -6.31
N ASP A 143 -0.14 6.42 -5.81
CA ASP A 143 -1.04 5.37 -6.34
C ASP A 143 -1.49 5.63 -7.79
N TYR A 144 -1.48 6.91 -8.19
CA TYR A 144 -1.74 7.33 -9.55
C TYR A 144 -0.70 8.38 -10.00
N PRO A 145 -0.16 8.26 -11.22
CA PRO A 145 0.80 9.23 -11.73
C PRO A 145 0.11 10.56 -12.06
N SER A 146 0.65 11.63 -11.52
CA SER A 146 0.18 13.00 -11.74
C SER A 146 0.35 13.44 -13.21
N VAL A 147 -0.07 14.66 -13.53
CA VAL A 147 0.15 15.24 -14.86
C VAL A 147 1.65 15.46 -15.07
N PRO A 148 2.27 14.90 -16.13
CA PRO A 148 3.68 15.11 -16.41
C PRO A 148 3.93 16.54 -16.90
N LYS A 149 5.02 17.13 -16.50
CA LYS A 149 5.52 18.36 -17.13
C LYS A 149 6.79 18.06 -17.93
N ARG A 150 6.87 18.67 -19.11
CA ARG A 150 7.93 18.44 -20.10
C ARG A 150 8.64 19.75 -20.42
N TRP A 151 9.97 19.71 -20.48
CA TRP A 151 10.81 20.81 -20.89
C TRP A 151 11.89 20.32 -21.87
N LYS A 152 12.16 21.14 -22.88
CA LYS A 152 13.34 20.98 -23.74
C LYS A 152 14.42 21.94 -23.27
N ILE A 153 15.60 21.44 -23.01
CA ILE A 153 16.71 22.28 -22.54
C ILE A 153 17.30 23.02 -23.73
N VAL A 154 16.99 24.31 -23.82
CA VAL A 154 17.53 25.23 -24.84
C VAL A 154 18.63 26.10 -24.20
N ASP A 155 18.28 26.79 -23.13
CA ASP A 155 19.20 27.49 -22.25
C ASP A 155 19.17 26.85 -20.88
N HIS A 156 20.34 26.57 -20.35
CA HIS A 156 20.44 25.75 -19.12
C HIS A 156 19.95 26.52 -17.90
N GLU A 157 20.20 27.83 -17.79
CA GLU A 157 19.87 28.63 -16.60
C GLU A 157 18.37 28.89 -16.49
N SER A 158 17.75 29.40 -17.56
CA SER A 158 16.33 29.71 -17.55
C SER A 158 15.45 28.48 -17.44
N THR A 159 15.76 27.43 -18.19
CA THR A 159 15.03 26.16 -18.13
C THR A 159 15.18 25.49 -16.78
N PHE A 160 16.38 25.51 -16.18
CA PHE A 160 16.63 24.95 -14.84
C PHE A 160 15.82 25.69 -13.77
N SER A 161 15.68 27.02 -13.85
CA SER A 161 14.86 27.78 -12.89
C SER A 161 13.40 27.31 -12.89
N HIS A 162 12.77 27.18 -14.08
CA HIS A 162 11.40 26.71 -14.19
C HIS A 162 11.19 25.26 -13.66
N ILE A 163 12.14 24.37 -13.96
CA ILE A 163 12.09 22.99 -13.46
C ILE A 163 12.26 22.96 -11.95
N ARG A 164 13.20 23.74 -11.41
CA ARG A 164 13.45 23.87 -9.97
C ARG A 164 12.20 24.33 -9.24
N ASP A 165 11.57 25.41 -9.72
CA ASP A 165 10.38 25.96 -9.09
C ASP A 165 9.21 24.97 -9.14
N PHE A 166 9.07 24.22 -10.22
CA PHE A 166 8.08 23.14 -10.29
C PHE A 166 8.36 22.03 -9.26
N ILE A 167 9.61 21.52 -9.18
CA ILE A 167 9.96 20.43 -8.26
C ILE A 167 9.81 20.87 -6.80
N LEU A 168 10.25 22.09 -6.45
CA LEU A 168 10.17 22.60 -5.09
C LEU A 168 8.72 22.79 -4.62
N ASN A 169 7.81 23.21 -5.51
CA ASN A 169 6.40 23.41 -5.20
C ASN A 169 5.57 22.12 -5.14
N LEU A 170 6.14 20.95 -5.46
CA LEU A 170 5.44 19.69 -5.32
C LEU A 170 5.14 19.41 -3.86
N GLN A 171 3.89 18.98 -3.59
CA GLN A 171 3.43 18.59 -2.27
C GLN A 171 3.44 17.06 -2.11
N LEU A 172 3.71 16.60 -0.89
CA LEU A 172 3.57 15.21 -0.51
C LEU A 172 2.09 14.78 -0.66
N SER A 173 1.87 13.53 -1.03
CA SER A 173 0.54 12.93 -1.09
C SER A 173 0.32 12.04 0.14
N TYR A 174 -0.93 11.89 0.57
CA TYR A 174 -1.31 10.91 1.60
C TYR A 174 -1.69 9.53 1.02
N ARG A 175 -1.37 9.31 -0.25
CA ARG A 175 -1.66 8.08 -0.98
C ARG A 175 -0.48 7.11 -0.94
N THR A 176 -0.75 5.85 -1.30
CA THR A 176 0.26 4.79 -1.43
C THR A 176 1.09 4.94 -2.70
N THR A 177 2.16 4.16 -2.81
CA THR A 177 3.03 4.08 -3.99
C THR A 177 2.51 3.04 -4.99
N ASP A 178 2.46 3.39 -6.29
CA ASP A 178 2.31 2.44 -7.41
C ASP A 178 3.37 2.72 -8.50
N VAL A 179 4.49 2.03 -8.37
CA VAL A 179 5.61 2.10 -9.32
C VAL A 179 5.20 1.59 -10.71
N CYS A 180 4.26 0.64 -10.78
CA CYS A 180 3.84 0.03 -12.04
C CYS A 180 3.12 1.01 -12.94
N SER A 181 2.15 1.73 -12.39
CA SER A 181 1.39 2.74 -13.14
C SER A 181 2.32 3.88 -13.58
N ALA A 182 3.28 4.28 -12.73
CA ALA A 182 4.28 5.27 -13.05
C ALA A 182 5.18 4.83 -14.21
N LEU A 183 5.70 3.59 -14.18
CA LEU A 183 6.52 3.02 -15.25
C LEU A 183 5.76 2.86 -16.57
N ARG A 184 4.50 2.40 -16.54
CA ARG A 184 3.64 2.34 -17.73
C ARG A 184 3.46 3.71 -18.37
N LYS A 185 3.23 4.74 -17.57
CA LYS A 185 3.10 6.12 -18.07
C LYS A 185 4.42 6.65 -18.62
N ALA A 186 5.54 6.42 -17.93
CA ALA A 186 6.87 6.79 -18.40
C ALA A 186 7.22 6.13 -19.74
N ALA A 187 6.93 4.84 -19.90
CA ALA A 187 7.13 4.12 -21.16
C ALA A 187 6.36 4.74 -22.32
N ARG A 188 5.08 5.12 -22.10
CA ARG A 188 4.27 5.84 -23.12
C ARG A 188 4.86 7.20 -23.47
N LEU A 189 5.34 7.96 -22.48
CA LEU A 189 5.97 9.25 -22.70
C LEU A 189 7.25 9.13 -23.52
N LEU A 190 8.07 8.11 -23.25
CA LEU A 190 9.30 7.85 -24.01
C LEU A 190 9.05 7.32 -25.41
N THR A 191 7.96 6.60 -25.65
CA THR A 191 7.58 6.15 -27.01
C THR A 191 7.33 7.34 -27.93
N ASN A 192 6.74 8.41 -27.39
CA ASN A 192 6.42 9.62 -28.14
C ASN A 192 7.59 10.63 -28.22
N SER A 193 8.77 10.27 -27.72
CA SER A 193 9.97 11.11 -27.80
C SER A 193 10.80 10.78 -29.03
N GLY A 194 11.27 11.82 -29.72
CA GLY A 194 12.14 11.70 -30.91
C GLY A 194 13.62 11.50 -30.60
N ASN A 195 14.05 11.67 -29.35
CA ASN A 195 15.46 11.52 -29.00
C ASN A 195 15.89 10.04 -28.98
N PRO A 196 17.09 9.73 -29.50
CA PRO A 196 17.57 8.35 -29.60
C PRO A 196 17.93 7.74 -28.24
N ASN A 197 18.43 8.55 -27.30
CA ASN A 197 18.72 8.11 -25.94
C ASN A 197 17.51 8.31 -25.04
N LYS A 198 17.13 7.26 -24.32
CA LYS A 198 15.96 7.23 -23.42
C LYS A 198 16.38 6.76 -22.05
N GLU A 199 16.09 7.56 -21.04
CA GLU A 199 16.47 7.28 -19.66
C GLU A 199 15.27 7.48 -18.72
N ILE A 200 15.15 6.58 -17.73
CA ILE A 200 14.20 6.71 -16.63
C ILE A 200 14.99 6.79 -15.32
N PHE A 201 14.72 7.80 -14.53
CA PHE A 201 15.20 7.95 -13.16
C PHE A 201 14.03 7.80 -12.21
N LEU A 202 13.98 6.71 -11.44
CA LEU A 202 12.98 6.48 -10.41
C LEU A 202 13.58 6.83 -9.05
N LEU A 203 13.02 7.87 -8.41
CA LEU A 203 13.40 8.32 -7.08
C LEU A 203 12.32 7.87 -6.10
N THR A 204 12.63 6.91 -5.22
CA THR A 204 11.70 6.30 -4.27
C THR A 204 12.47 5.80 -3.05
N ASP A 205 11.78 5.57 -1.95
CA ASP A 205 12.31 4.94 -0.75
C ASP A 205 12.42 3.41 -0.84
N MET A 206 12.05 2.84 -1.99
CA MET A 206 12.12 1.40 -2.31
C MET A 206 11.18 0.52 -1.48
N GLU A 207 10.07 1.02 -1.00
CA GLU A 207 9.09 0.18 -0.32
C GLU A 207 8.50 -0.90 -1.23
N LYS A 208 8.39 -2.12 -0.68
CA LYS A 208 7.99 -3.31 -1.43
C LYS A 208 6.54 -3.26 -1.94
N ASN A 209 5.64 -2.62 -1.19
CA ASN A 209 4.22 -2.51 -1.53
C ASN A 209 3.98 -1.87 -2.90
N GLY A 210 4.75 -0.83 -3.28
CA GLY A 210 4.62 -0.17 -4.57
C GLY A 210 4.93 -1.05 -5.81
N TRP A 211 5.52 -2.23 -5.60
CA TRP A 211 5.94 -3.15 -6.67
C TRP A 211 5.03 -4.38 -6.83
N MET A 212 4.02 -4.56 -5.96
CA MET A 212 3.21 -5.79 -5.91
C MET A 212 2.29 -6.00 -7.13
N ASN A 213 1.97 -4.95 -7.88
CA ASN A 213 1.02 -4.99 -9.00
C ASN A 213 1.72 -5.10 -10.38
N LEU A 214 3.00 -5.47 -10.44
CA LEU A 214 3.74 -5.59 -11.68
C LEU A 214 3.34 -6.86 -12.44
N GLN A 215 2.63 -6.68 -13.54
CA GLN A 215 2.55 -7.67 -14.60
C GLN A 215 3.85 -7.58 -15.42
N GLU A 216 4.77 -8.53 -15.21
CA GLU A 216 6.16 -8.51 -15.67
C GLU A 216 6.32 -8.32 -17.19
N GLU A 217 5.44 -8.91 -17.99
CA GLU A 217 5.61 -8.98 -19.44
C GLU A 217 5.28 -7.65 -20.16
N GLU A 218 4.29 -6.90 -19.69
CA GLU A 218 3.83 -5.69 -20.39
C GLU A 218 4.81 -4.50 -20.23
N VAL A 219 5.39 -4.34 -19.07
CA VAL A 219 6.31 -3.23 -18.77
C VAL A 219 7.67 -3.48 -19.40
N SER A 220 8.19 -4.72 -19.32
CA SER A 220 9.50 -5.08 -19.85
C SER A 220 9.57 -4.96 -21.38
N ALA A 221 8.50 -5.32 -22.08
CA ALA A 221 8.45 -5.20 -23.54
C ALA A 221 8.52 -3.76 -24.04
N ARG A 222 7.88 -2.81 -23.32
CA ARG A 222 7.83 -1.38 -23.68
C ARG A 222 9.09 -0.60 -23.32
N LEU A 223 9.89 -1.10 -22.38
CA LEU A 223 11.11 -0.44 -21.89
C LEU A 223 12.38 -0.97 -22.56
N LYS A 224 12.28 -1.76 -23.63
CA LYS A 224 13.45 -2.21 -24.40
C LYS A 224 14.24 -1.01 -24.94
N GLY A 225 15.55 -0.99 -24.67
CA GLY A 225 16.43 0.10 -25.11
C GLY A 225 16.41 1.35 -24.21
N VAL A 226 15.69 1.33 -23.10
CA VAL A 226 15.67 2.40 -22.08
C VAL A 226 16.68 2.08 -21.00
N SER A 227 17.51 3.06 -20.63
CA SER A 227 18.39 2.96 -19.45
C SER A 227 17.62 3.31 -18.20
N PHE A 228 17.56 2.40 -17.23
CA PHE A 228 16.80 2.59 -16.02
C PHE A 228 17.71 2.82 -14.80
N TYR A 229 17.49 3.91 -14.11
CA TYR A 229 18.20 4.28 -12.88
C TYR A 229 17.22 4.30 -11.71
N LEU A 230 17.48 3.48 -10.71
CA LEU A 230 16.77 3.48 -9.45
C LEU A 230 17.60 4.25 -8.42
N VAL A 231 17.17 5.44 -8.10
CA VAL A 231 17.79 6.31 -7.11
C VAL A 231 17.11 6.05 -5.77
N ALA A 232 17.74 5.25 -4.93
CA ALA A 232 17.24 4.95 -3.62
C ALA A 232 17.40 6.18 -2.70
N VAL A 233 16.29 6.61 -2.10
CA VAL A 233 16.25 7.68 -1.09
C VAL A 233 15.87 7.01 0.22
N GLU A 234 16.87 6.64 1.02
CA GLU A 234 16.69 5.81 2.20
C GLU A 234 17.19 6.51 3.47
N ALA A 235 16.44 6.38 4.56
CA ALA A 235 16.96 6.65 5.89
C ALA A 235 17.72 5.41 6.40
N ASN A 236 18.79 5.61 7.14
CA ASN A 236 19.64 4.52 7.69
C ASN A 236 18.86 3.52 8.55
N GLN A 237 17.82 3.97 9.22
CA GLN A 237 16.89 3.18 10.02
C GLN A 237 15.52 3.84 9.92
N GLN A 238 14.62 3.23 9.16
CA GLN A 238 13.22 3.61 9.19
C GLN A 238 12.57 2.86 10.35
N GLU A 239 12.45 3.56 11.47
CA GLU A 239 11.74 3.08 12.65
C GLU A 239 10.38 3.76 12.71
N ASN A 240 9.31 2.97 12.69
CA ASN A 240 7.94 3.44 12.66
C ASN A 240 7.08 2.70 13.68
N VAL A 241 6.07 3.36 14.22
CA VAL A 241 4.97 2.77 15.00
C VAL A 241 3.68 3.32 14.43
N SER A 242 2.77 2.46 14.04
CA SER A 242 1.55 2.85 13.32
C SER A 242 0.28 2.42 14.03
N VAL A 243 -0.77 3.24 13.96
CA VAL A 243 -2.13 2.88 14.34
C VAL A 243 -2.82 2.22 13.15
N GLU A 244 -2.87 0.88 13.15
CA GLU A 244 -3.36 0.10 12.01
C GLU A 244 -4.87 0.16 11.84
N GLN A 245 -5.60 -0.01 12.94
CA GLN A 245 -7.05 -0.15 12.90
C GLN A 245 -7.72 0.33 14.17
N ILE A 246 -8.89 0.93 14.00
CA ILE A 246 -9.85 1.14 15.07
C ILE A 246 -11.10 0.34 14.72
N THR A 247 -11.55 -0.48 15.65
CA THR A 247 -12.80 -1.24 15.52
C THR A 247 -13.70 -0.91 16.70
N VAL A 248 -14.97 -0.68 16.42
CA VAL A 248 -16.01 -0.54 17.44
C VAL A 248 -16.86 -1.82 17.41
N PRO A 249 -16.47 -2.88 18.17
CA PRO A 249 -17.12 -4.18 18.08
C PRO A 249 -18.56 -4.14 18.60
N GLN A 250 -18.87 -3.19 19.43
CA GLN A 250 -20.19 -3.05 20.05
C GLN A 250 -21.13 -2.31 19.11
N GLN A 251 -22.21 -2.96 18.72
CA GLN A 251 -23.17 -2.42 17.75
C GLN A 251 -24.47 -1.93 18.40
N ILE A 252 -24.55 -1.97 19.72
CA ILE A 252 -25.65 -1.38 20.48
C ILE A 252 -25.11 -0.18 21.22
N PHE A 253 -25.54 1.01 20.80
CA PHE A 253 -25.14 2.27 21.39
C PHE A 253 -26.20 2.74 22.40
N ASP A 254 -25.77 2.91 23.64
CA ASP A 254 -26.53 3.58 24.69
C ASP A 254 -25.69 4.75 25.19
N VAL A 255 -26.29 5.93 25.31
CA VAL A 255 -25.61 7.16 25.77
C VAL A 255 -25.03 7.01 27.18
N LYS A 256 -25.63 6.13 27.99
CA LYS A 256 -25.22 5.87 29.37
C LYS A 256 -24.30 4.64 29.52
N ALA A 257 -24.14 3.85 28.47
CA ALA A 257 -23.29 2.67 28.49
C ALA A 257 -21.92 2.96 27.86
N PRO A 258 -20.83 2.36 28.37
CA PRO A 258 -19.53 2.55 27.76
C PRO A 258 -19.43 1.87 26.40
N ILE A 259 -19.02 2.64 25.40
CA ILE A 259 -18.64 2.13 24.08
C ILE A 259 -17.20 1.58 24.17
N LYS A 260 -16.99 0.40 23.61
CA LYS A 260 -15.67 -0.25 23.52
C LYS A 260 -15.04 0.12 22.18
N PHE A 261 -13.79 0.59 22.21
CA PHE A 261 -12.97 0.80 21.01
C PHE A 261 -11.77 -0.13 21.08
N GLU A 262 -11.61 -1.00 20.11
CA GLU A 262 -10.42 -1.83 19.96
C GLU A 262 -9.49 -1.15 18.96
N VAL A 263 -8.25 -0.91 19.37
CA VAL A 263 -7.23 -0.24 18.56
C VAL A 263 -6.07 -1.19 18.38
N GLN A 264 -5.65 -1.39 17.15
CA GLN A 264 -4.46 -2.17 16.82
C GLN A 264 -3.31 -1.22 16.51
N VAL A 265 -2.18 -1.44 17.19
CA VAL A 265 -0.94 -0.67 17.00
C VAL A 265 0.18 -1.64 16.69
N THR A 266 0.93 -1.36 15.64
CA THR A 266 2.07 -2.18 15.20
C THR A 266 3.38 -1.44 15.39
N ASN A 267 4.33 -2.10 16.04
CA ASN A 267 5.70 -1.62 16.17
C ASN A 267 6.56 -2.21 15.04
N TYR A 268 6.92 -1.38 14.06
CA TYR A 268 7.82 -1.75 12.97
C TYR A 268 9.30 -1.52 13.29
N ARG A 269 9.61 -1.03 14.52
CA ARG A 269 10.99 -0.84 14.98
C ARG A 269 11.66 -2.18 15.25
N ARG A 270 12.98 -2.18 15.22
CA ARG A 270 13.79 -3.36 15.56
C ARG A 270 13.89 -3.60 17.07
N ASN A 271 13.52 -2.60 17.88
CA ASN A 271 13.54 -2.63 19.33
C ASN A 271 12.12 -2.59 19.90
N ASP A 272 11.98 -3.10 21.12
CA ASP A 272 10.73 -2.98 21.87
C ASP A 272 10.41 -1.51 22.15
N VAL A 273 9.14 -1.15 22.04
CA VAL A 273 8.61 0.14 22.45
C VAL A 273 7.93 -0.05 23.81
N ARG A 274 8.35 0.73 24.80
CA ARG A 274 7.79 0.70 26.16
C ARG A 274 7.06 1.99 26.44
N ASP A 275 5.99 1.86 27.23
CA ASP A 275 5.15 2.97 27.74
C ASP A 275 4.66 3.93 26.64
N LEU A 276 4.41 3.41 25.41
CA LEU A 276 3.86 4.17 24.31
C LEU A 276 2.48 4.71 24.71
N LEU A 277 2.37 6.03 24.77
CA LEU A 277 1.10 6.67 25.08
C LEU A 277 0.15 6.59 23.89
N LEU A 278 -1.06 6.10 24.14
CA LEU A 278 -2.16 6.01 23.17
C LEU A 278 -3.34 6.79 23.72
N CYS A 279 -3.82 7.81 22.98
CA CYS A 279 -4.90 8.71 23.38
C CYS A 279 -6.11 8.57 22.45
N LEU A 280 -7.31 8.54 23.02
CA LEU A 280 -8.59 8.55 22.29
C LEU A 280 -9.23 9.94 22.41
N TYR A 281 -9.52 10.54 21.26
CA TYR A 281 -10.21 11.84 21.12
C TYR A 281 -11.57 11.64 20.49
N VAL A 282 -12.60 12.28 21.02
CA VAL A 282 -13.96 12.31 20.48
C VAL A 282 -14.47 13.75 20.50
N GLY A 283 -14.96 14.23 19.36
CA GLY A 283 -15.43 15.60 19.24
C GLY A 283 -14.37 16.67 19.53
N GLY A 284 -13.08 16.33 19.41
CA GLY A 284 -11.95 17.20 19.69
C GLY A 284 -11.45 17.14 21.14
N GLU A 285 -12.15 16.46 22.05
CA GLU A 285 -11.77 16.31 23.46
C GLU A 285 -11.10 14.95 23.70
N ARG A 286 -10.02 14.93 24.50
CA ARG A 286 -9.38 13.68 24.93
C ARG A 286 -10.21 13.02 26.03
N LEU A 287 -10.85 11.91 25.70
CA LEU A 287 -11.73 11.19 26.63
C LEU A 287 -11.02 10.05 27.37
N SER A 288 -9.98 9.45 26.80
CA SER A 288 -9.27 8.34 27.43
C SER A 288 -7.84 8.25 26.94
N GLN A 289 -6.97 7.65 27.76
CA GLN A 289 -5.59 7.34 27.41
C GLN A 289 -5.15 6.02 28.03
N THR A 290 -4.20 5.36 27.42
CA THR A 290 -3.57 4.13 27.93
C THR A 290 -2.13 4.06 27.45
N THR A 291 -1.32 3.21 28.08
CA THR A 291 0.06 2.94 27.63
C THR A 291 0.16 1.52 27.12
N LEU A 292 1.01 1.33 26.10
CA LEU A 292 1.27 0.04 25.49
C LEU A 292 2.77 -0.29 25.51
N ASN A 293 3.08 -1.56 25.80
CA ASN A 293 4.40 -2.14 25.59
C ASN A 293 4.31 -3.11 24.43
N ILE A 294 5.03 -2.84 23.32
CA ILE A 294 4.93 -3.58 22.07
C ILE A 294 6.31 -4.08 21.68
N GLY A 295 6.48 -5.39 21.58
CA GLY A 295 7.73 -6.00 21.13
C GLY A 295 8.08 -5.63 19.68
N ALA A 296 9.36 -5.76 19.34
CA ALA A 296 9.87 -5.51 18.01
C ALA A 296 9.10 -6.34 16.94
N GLY A 297 8.59 -5.69 15.90
CA GLY A 297 7.83 -6.33 14.83
C GLY A 297 6.46 -6.87 15.23
N GLN A 298 5.95 -6.55 16.44
CA GLN A 298 4.68 -7.08 16.93
C GLN A 298 3.54 -6.08 16.81
N THR A 299 2.32 -6.63 16.71
CA THR A 299 1.07 -5.88 16.78
C THR A 299 0.40 -6.14 18.12
N LYS A 300 -0.06 -5.10 18.80
CA LYS A 300 -0.80 -5.19 20.06
C LYS A 300 -2.16 -4.49 19.96
N ARG A 301 -3.12 -5.02 20.72
CA ARG A 301 -4.46 -4.43 20.81
C ARG A 301 -4.61 -3.67 22.13
N ALA A 302 -5.16 -2.46 22.05
CA ALA A 302 -5.63 -1.67 23.18
C ALA A 302 -7.14 -1.64 23.20
N LEU A 303 -7.73 -1.59 24.40
CA LEU A 303 -9.17 -1.49 24.60
C LEU A 303 -9.48 -0.20 25.37
N PHE A 304 -10.22 0.70 24.74
CA PHE A 304 -10.80 1.85 25.42
C PHE A 304 -12.28 1.58 25.76
N ARG A 305 -12.72 2.14 26.88
CA ARG A 305 -14.12 2.15 27.32
C ARG A 305 -14.52 3.57 27.65
N VAL A 306 -15.41 4.15 26.86
CA VAL A 306 -15.79 5.56 26.97
C VAL A 306 -17.30 5.70 26.92
N VAL A 307 -17.86 6.44 27.87
CA VAL A 307 -19.27 6.80 27.85
C VAL A 307 -19.42 8.04 26.96
N PRO A 308 -20.20 7.98 25.88
CA PRO A 308 -20.23 9.03 24.85
C PRO A 308 -20.82 10.36 25.33
N GLY A 309 -21.71 10.34 26.31
CA GLY A 309 -22.33 11.53 26.89
C GLY A 309 -23.27 12.32 25.98
N LYS A 310 -23.23 12.08 24.67
CA LYS A 310 -24.06 12.76 23.65
C LYS A 310 -24.58 11.75 22.64
N THR A 311 -25.76 12.04 22.09
CA THR A 311 -26.34 11.34 20.92
C THR A 311 -25.98 12.05 19.64
N GLY A 312 -26.25 11.41 18.50
CA GLY A 312 -25.99 11.93 17.17
C GLY A 312 -24.68 11.39 16.60
N ILE A 313 -24.11 12.12 15.65
CA ILE A 313 -22.89 11.71 14.97
C ILE A 313 -21.68 12.09 15.83
N LEU A 314 -20.92 11.09 16.23
CA LEU A 314 -19.68 11.28 16.97
C LEU A 314 -18.51 10.86 16.09
N SER A 315 -17.55 11.74 15.95
CA SER A 315 -16.31 11.45 15.24
C SER A 315 -15.11 11.77 16.10
N GLY A 316 -14.01 11.12 15.82
CA GLY A 316 -12.79 11.30 16.58
C GLY A 316 -11.62 10.58 15.95
N TYR A 317 -10.55 10.48 16.71
CA TYR A 317 -9.35 9.77 16.31
C TYR A 317 -8.64 9.18 17.52
N VAL A 318 -7.84 8.17 17.24
CA VAL A 318 -6.83 7.68 18.18
C VAL A 318 -5.47 8.15 17.70
N GLU A 319 -4.63 8.55 18.63
CA GLU A 319 -3.29 9.07 18.37
C GLU A 319 -2.27 8.43 19.28
N ILE A 320 -1.10 8.11 18.74
CA ILE A 320 0.11 7.75 19.49
C ILE A 320 1.06 8.93 19.57
N GLU A 321 2.08 8.83 20.43
CA GLU A 321 3.16 9.81 20.50
C GLU A 321 3.79 10.00 19.11
N PRO A 322 4.12 11.27 18.74
CA PRO A 322 4.71 11.56 17.45
C PRO A 322 6.02 10.80 17.24
N ASP A 323 6.15 10.17 16.08
CA ASP A 323 7.40 9.62 15.61
C ASP A 323 7.81 10.29 14.27
N ARG A 324 8.74 9.68 13.52
CA ARG A 324 9.28 10.26 12.30
C ARG A 324 8.35 10.18 11.08
N LEU A 325 7.23 9.43 11.18
CA LEU A 325 6.21 9.35 10.15
C LEU A 325 4.84 9.73 10.75
N SER A 326 4.60 11.01 10.91
CA SER A 326 3.44 11.54 11.65
C SER A 326 2.08 11.20 11.05
N VAL A 327 2.03 10.80 9.78
CA VAL A 327 0.77 10.59 9.03
C VAL A 327 -0.03 9.39 9.55
N ASP A 328 0.63 8.30 9.96
CA ASP A 328 0.03 7.06 10.43
C ASP A 328 -0.03 6.94 11.96
N ASN A 329 0.40 8.00 12.66
CA ASN A 329 0.24 8.13 14.11
C ASN A 329 -1.21 8.38 14.54
N ARG A 330 -2.08 8.76 13.59
CA ARG A 330 -3.50 9.01 13.82
C ARG A 330 -4.38 8.10 12.99
N ARG A 331 -5.46 7.61 13.63
CA ARG A 331 -6.51 6.85 12.96
C ARG A 331 -7.87 7.43 13.32
N TYR A 332 -8.64 7.77 12.30
CA TYR A 332 -9.93 8.43 12.44
C TYR A 332 -11.07 7.42 12.44
N PHE A 333 -12.16 7.77 13.14
CA PHE A 333 -13.39 7.00 13.16
C PHE A 333 -14.61 7.91 13.20
N SER A 334 -15.75 7.37 12.76
CA SER A 334 -17.06 7.98 12.90
C SER A 334 -18.05 6.91 13.34
N ILE A 335 -18.93 7.26 14.27
CA ILE A 335 -20.03 6.42 14.76
C ILE A 335 -21.29 7.27 14.88
N SER A 336 -22.44 6.66 14.60
CA SER A 336 -23.74 7.31 14.79
C SER A 336 -24.45 6.67 15.97
N ILE A 337 -24.81 7.48 16.97
CA ILE A 337 -25.59 7.07 18.13
C ILE A 337 -27.01 7.60 17.93
N PRO A 338 -28.00 6.74 17.67
CA PRO A 338 -29.36 7.21 17.43
C PRO A 338 -29.92 7.96 18.63
N VAL A 339 -30.55 9.08 18.37
CA VAL A 339 -31.26 9.86 19.39
C VAL A 339 -32.51 9.12 19.86
N ARG A 340 -33.20 8.48 18.92
CA ARG A 340 -34.42 7.68 19.12
C ARG A 340 -34.44 6.58 18.08
N VAL A 341 -35.11 5.48 18.39
CA VAL A 341 -35.35 4.37 17.48
C VAL A 341 -36.86 4.25 17.24
N LYS A 342 -37.26 4.40 16.01
CA LYS A 342 -38.67 4.23 15.58
C LYS A 342 -38.90 2.79 15.12
N VAL A 343 -39.90 2.14 15.68
CA VAL A 343 -40.23 0.74 15.42
C VAL A 343 -41.65 0.61 14.89
N LEU A 344 -41.79 -0.01 13.74
CA LEU A 344 -43.06 -0.39 13.20
C LEU A 344 -43.36 -1.84 13.53
N LEU A 345 -44.41 -2.10 14.29
CA LEU A 345 -44.88 -3.44 14.60
C LEU A 345 -46.00 -3.79 13.61
N VAL A 346 -45.83 -4.83 12.82
CA VAL A 346 -46.77 -5.31 11.82
C VAL A 346 -47.29 -6.67 12.25
N GLY A 347 -48.59 -6.79 12.41
CA GLY A 347 -49.26 -8.04 12.73
C GLY A 347 -50.53 -8.18 11.88
N ASP A 348 -51.15 -9.34 11.84
CA ASP A 348 -52.45 -9.50 11.19
C ASP A 348 -53.59 -9.00 12.09
N THR A 349 -53.35 -9.05 13.40
CA THR A 349 -54.27 -8.52 14.44
C THR A 349 -53.48 -7.71 15.47
N GLU A 350 -54.17 -6.88 16.25
CA GLU A 350 -53.56 -6.11 17.34
C GLU A 350 -52.98 -6.99 18.44
N ALA A 351 -53.55 -8.19 18.65
CA ALA A 351 -53.05 -9.16 19.63
C ALA A 351 -51.64 -9.66 19.30
N ASP A 352 -51.27 -9.74 18.00
CA ASP A 352 -49.95 -10.23 17.57
C ASP A 352 -48.84 -9.30 17.97
N THR A 353 -49.12 -8.01 18.10
CA THR A 353 -48.13 -6.97 18.43
C THR A 353 -48.22 -6.49 19.89
N TYR A 354 -49.21 -6.96 20.65
CA TYR A 354 -49.51 -6.46 22.00
C TYR A 354 -48.35 -6.53 22.97
N PHE A 355 -47.72 -7.70 23.15
CA PHE A 355 -46.61 -7.88 24.09
C PHE A 355 -45.39 -7.10 23.66
N LEU A 356 -45.08 -7.04 22.37
CA LEU A 356 -43.97 -6.28 21.82
C LEU A 356 -44.15 -4.76 22.02
N SER A 357 -45.34 -4.24 21.77
CA SER A 357 -45.63 -2.81 21.98
C SER A 357 -45.43 -2.40 23.44
N ARG A 358 -45.88 -3.26 24.38
CA ARG A 358 -45.73 -3.02 25.82
C ARG A 358 -44.29 -3.18 26.27
N ALA A 359 -43.53 -4.10 25.70
CA ALA A 359 -42.13 -4.28 26.04
C ALA A 359 -41.23 -3.12 25.56
N LEU A 360 -41.50 -2.61 24.35
CA LEU A 360 -40.68 -1.59 23.71
C LEU A 360 -41.03 -0.17 24.16
N ASN A 361 -42.28 0.13 24.43
CA ASN A 361 -42.76 1.43 24.93
C ASN A 361 -43.91 1.27 25.91
N PRO A 362 -43.66 0.90 27.17
CA PRO A 362 -44.72 0.61 28.16
C PRO A 362 -45.62 1.81 28.47
N SER A 363 -45.03 3.00 28.47
CA SER A 363 -45.76 4.26 28.82
C SER A 363 -46.43 4.90 27.62
N GLY A 364 -46.16 4.46 26.39
CA GLY A 364 -46.61 5.14 25.18
C GLY A 364 -45.98 6.56 25.03
N SER A 365 -44.93 6.88 25.76
CA SER A 365 -44.31 8.19 25.74
C SER A 365 -43.63 8.48 24.42
N LYS A 366 -43.86 9.68 23.89
CA LYS A 366 -43.14 10.18 22.69
C LYS A 366 -41.70 10.57 23.00
N GLU A 367 -41.31 10.64 24.27
CA GLU A 367 -39.95 10.92 24.70
C GLU A 367 -39.11 9.67 24.95
N ALA A 368 -39.75 8.47 24.87
CA ALA A 368 -39.02 7.22 25.04
C ALA A 368 -37.96 7.05 23.93
N PHE A 369 -36.84 6.44 24.28
CA PHE A 369 -35.77 6.15 23.32
C PHE A 369 -36.24 5.24 22.18
N VAL A 370 -37.06 4.21 22.51
CA VAL A 370 -37.74 3.38 21.51
C VAL A 370 -39.20 3.84 21.38
N GLN A 371 -39.56 4.25 20.18
CA GLN A 371 -40.94 4.65 19.84
C GLN A 371 -41.57 3.57 18.97
N SER A 372 -42.58 2.88 19.45
CA SER A 372 -43.27 1.85 18.70
C SER A 372 -44.62 2.32 18.21
N SER A 373 -44.93 1.97 16.96
CA SER A 373 -46.27 2.10 16.36
C SER A 373 -46.72 0.76 15.81
N SER A 374 -48.03 0.48 15.83
CA SER A 374 -48.56 -0.80 15.33
C SER A 374 -49.47 -0.58 14.13
N VAL A 375 -49.40 -1.48 13.17
CA VAL A 375 -50.22 -1.48 11.95
C VAL A 375 -50.56 -2.91 11.58
N THR A 376 -51.70 -3.09 10.95
CA THR A 376 -52.05 -4.41 10.38
C THR A 376 -51.33 -4.62 9.04
N SER A 377 -50.99 -5.88 8.72
CA SER A 377 -50.32 -6.25 7.47
C SER A 377 -51.00 -5.69 6.23
N LYS A 378 -52.33 -5.68 6.21
CA LYS A 378 -53.14 -5.15 5.12
C LYS A 378 -53.02 -3.64 4.91
N ARG A 379 -52.64 -2.89 5.95
CA ARG A 379 -52.49 -1.40 5.92
C ARG A 379 -51.06 -0.95 5.85
N LEU A 380 -50.11 -1.87 5.71
CA LEU A 380 -48.69 -1.54 5.61
C LEU A 380 -48.43 -0.75 4.33
N SER A 381 -47.94 0.48 4.49
CA SER A 381 -47.60 1.41 3.40
C SER A 381 -46.11 1.70 3.33
N LEU A 382 -45.65 2.16 2.15
CA LEU A 382 -44.24 2.57 1.95
C LEU A 382 -43.84 3.66 2.93
N GLN A 383 -44.66 4.68 3.10
CA GLN A 383 -44.40 5.78 4.04
C GLN A 383 -44.14 5.29 5.47
N GLN A 384 -44.93 4.29 5.92
CA GLN A 384 -44.71 3.71 7.27
C GLN A 384 -43.37 2.95 7.35
N ILE A 385 -43.01 2.21 6.28
CA ILE A 385 -41.72 1.53 6.22
C ILE A 385 -40.58 2.54 6.25
N GLU A 386 -40.70 3.62 5.46
CA GLU A 386 -39.62 4.65 5.36
C GLU A 386 -39.45 5.46 6.63
N GLN A 387 -40.52 5.76 7.36
CA GLN A 387 -40.46 6.56 8.59
C GLN A 387 -39.93 5.83 9.82
N ASN A 388 -39.72 4.52 9.75
CA ASN A 388 -39.24 3.71 10.85
C ASN A 388 -37.89 3.11 10.58
N ASP A 389 -37.08 2.93 11.66
CA ASP A 389 -35.72 2.40 11.61
C ASP A 389 -35.74 0.86 11.65
N VAL A 390 -36.71 0.29 12.36
CA VAL A 390 -36.88 -1.16 12.51
C VAL A 390 -38.32 -1.56 12.22
N ILE A 391 -38.46 -2.59 11.41
CA ILE A 391 -39.75 -3.22 11.13
C ILE A 391 -39.82 -4.58 11.82
N VAL A 392 -40.90 -4.86 12.50
CA VAL A 392 -41.13 -6.15 13.17
C VAL A 392 -42.36 -6.80 12.56
N LEU A 393 -42.20 -7.95 11.92
CA LEU A 393 -43.31 -8.80 11.46
C LEU A 393 -43.64 -9.79 12.57
N ALA A 394 -44.82 -9.67 13.16
CA ALA A 394 -45.26 -10.53 14.27
C ALA A 394 -46.47 -11.36 13.81
N ASN A 395 -46.28 -12.66 13.61
CA ASN A 395 -47.29 -13.62 13.21
C ASN A 395 -48.09 -13.17 11.97
N VAL A 396 -47.42 -12.63 10.96
CA VAL A 396 -47.99 -12.17 9.68
C VAL A 396 -48.18 -13.38 8.77
N SER A 397 -49.38 -13.58 8.27
CA SER A 397 -49.65 -14.69 7.35
C SER A 397 -49.06 -14.48 5.97
N HIS A 398 -49.34 -13.36 5.36
CA HIS A 398 -48.90 -13.00 4.01
C HIS A 398 -48.60 -11.51 3.91
N LEU A 399 -47.70 -11.17 3.01
CA LEU A 399 -47.48 -9.82 2.48
C LEU A 399 -47.71 -9.85 0.97
N THR A 400 -48.21 -8.76 0.41
CA THR A 400 -48.24 -8.63 -1.04
C THR A 400 -46.83 -8.60 -1.61
N GLN A 401 -46.69 -9.02 -2.87
CA GLN A 401 -45.39 -8.98 -3.54
C GLN A 401 -44.74 -7.58 -3.45
N TRP A 402 -45.56 -6.54 -3.70
CA TRP A 402 -45.11 -5.15 -3.59
C TRP A 402 -44.61 -4.79 -2.18
N GLN A 403 -45.34 -5.17 -1.12
CA GLN A 403 -44.88 -4.94 0.27
C GLN A 403 -43.57 -5.65 0.59
N ALA A 404 -43.40 -6.89 0.14
CA ALA A 404 -42.18 -7.66 0.34
C ALA A 404 -40.98 -7.04 -0.42
N GLU A 405 -41.23 -6.51 -1.63
CA GLU A 405 -40.19 -5.80 -2.41
C GLU A 405 -39.76 -4.48 -1.75
N GLN A 406 -40.76 -3.66 -1.31
CA GLN A 406 -40.43 -2.41 -0.60
C GLN A 406 -39.73 -2.66 0.72
N LEU A 407 -40.09 -3.69 1.46
CA LEU A 407 -39.42 -4.09 2.68
C LEU A 407 -37.97 -4.55 2.39
N GLN A 408 -37.80 -5.35 1.33
CA GLN A 408 -36.46 -5.78 0.90
C GLN A 408 -35.55 -4.59 0.52
N ALA A 409 -36.07 -3.64 -0.25
CA ALA A 409 -35.34 -2.44 -0.64
C ALA A 409 -34.95 -1.61 0.59
N SER A 410 -35.88 -1.39 1.51
CA SER A 410 -35.63 -0.62 2.74
C SER A 410 -34.63 -1.29 3.67
N VAL A 411 -34.69 -2.61 3.81
CA VAL A 411 -33.67 -3.37 4.59
C VAL A 411 -32.32 -3.32 3.89
N SER A 412 -32.26 -3.43 2.56
CA SER A 412 -30.98 -3.28 1.82
C SER A 412 -30.34 -1.93 2.02
N GLN A 413 -31.11 -0.87 2.23
CA GLN A 413 -30.64 0.49 2.52
C GLN A 413 -30.18 0.69 3.97
N GLY A 414 -30.40 -0.30 4.87
CA GLY A 414 -29.86 -0.24 6.23
C GLY A 414 -30.89 -0.35 7.36
N LYS A 415 -32.18 -0.47 7.04
CA LYS A 415 -33.22 -0.69 8.06
C LYS A 415 -33.12 -2.09 8.66
N GLY A 416 -33.53 -2.20 9.93
CA GLY A 416 -33.59 -3.47 10.63
C GLY A 416 -34.89 -4.21 10.40
N LEU A 417 -34.85 -5.54 10.31
CA LEU A 417 -36.03 -6.40 10.22
C LEU A 417 -35.99 -7.48 11.28
N LEU A 418 -37.06 -7.58 12.08
CA LEU A 418 -37.32 -8.70 12.98
C LEU A 418 -38.52 -9.47 12.49
N ILE A 419 -38.39 -10.76 12.27
CA ILE A 419 -39.48 -11.66 11.90
C ILE A 419 -39.73 -12.59 13.08
N CYS A 420 -40.91 -12.48 13.70
CA CYS A 420 -41.40 -13.38 14.72
C CYS A 420 -42.51 -14.27 14.10
N LEU A 421 -42.30 -15.58 14.12
CA LEU A 421 -43.25 -16.52 13.55
C LEU A 421 -44.49 -16.68 14.44
N GLY A 422 -45.42 -17.52 14.04
CA GLY A 422 -46.62 -17.79 14.82
C GLY A 422 -47.62 -18.69 14.09
N ALA A 423 -48.79 -18.87 14.65
CA ALA A 423 -49.79 -19.82 14.18
C ALA A 423 -50.40 -19.49 12.80
N ARG A 424 -50.30 -18.20 12.37
CA ARG A 424 -50.84 -17.77 11.07
C ARG A 424 -49.86 -17.83 9.93
N VAL A 425 -48.58 -18.10 10.26
CA VAL A 425 -47.53 -18.15 9.25
C VAL A 425 -47.78 -19.22 8.22
N ASP A 426 -47.90 -18.82 6.96
CA ASP A 426 -47.92 -19.75 5.84
C ASP A 426 -46.51 -20.17 5.49
N ARG A 427 -46.16 -21.41 5.78
CA ARG A 427 -44.83 -21.95 5.59
C ARG A 427 -44.36 -21.92 4.12
N GLU A 428 -45.26 -22.18 3.18
CA GLU A 428 -44.96 -22.18 1.75
C GLU A 428 -44.62 -20.76 1.28
N PHE A 429 -45.48 -19.79 1.60
CA PHE A 429 -45.20 -18.37 1.31
C PHE A 429 -43.87 -17.91 1.92
N TYR A 430 -43.62 -18.27 3.18
CA TYR A 430 -42.34 -17.87 3.84
C TYR A 430 -41.13 -18.50 3.17
N ASN A 431 -41.17 -19.76 2.82
CA ASN A 431 -40.03 -20.47 2.22
C ASN A 431 -39.80 -20.09 0.76
N GLU A 432 -40.84 -19.78 0.00
CA GLU A 432 -40.69 -19.50 -1.44
C GLU A 432 -40.62 -18.02 -1.77
N GLN A 433 -41.31 -17.16 -1.03
CA GLN A 433 -41.44 -15.76 -1.41
C GLN A 433 -40.85 -14.76 -0.43
N LEU A 434 -40.92 -15.00 0.90
CA LEU A 434 -40.49 -14.02 1.88
C LEU A 434 -39.05 -14.24 2.33
N LEU A 435 -38.71 -15.39 2.93
CA LEU A 435 -37.38 -15.64 3.52
C LEU A 435 -36.25 -15.61 2.50
N PRO A 436 -36.38 -16.10 1.26
CA PRO A 436 -35.28 -16.01 0.28
C PRO A 436 -34.85 -14.59 -0.04
N ARG A 437 -35.68 -13.60 0.20
CA ARG A 437 -35.37 -12.17 0.00
C ARG A 437 -34.47 -11.62 1.09
N PHE A 438 -34.52 -12.18 2.30
CA PHE A 438 -33.87 -11.63 3.51
C PHE A 438 -32.82 -12.55 4.11
N SER A 439 -33.05 -13.85 4.02
CA SER A 439 -32.16 -14.84 4.63
C SER A 439 -32.21 -16.16 3.86
N GLN A 440 -31.19 -16.99 4.04
CA GLN A 440 -31.15 -18.33 3.46
C GLN A 440 -31.56 -19.37 4.50
N VAL A 441 -32.60 -19.07 5.30
CA VAL A 441 -33.24 -19.99 6.25
C VAL A 441 -34.49 -20.56 5.62
N MET A 442 -34.68 -21.86 5.75
CA MET A 442 -35.97 -22.53 5.41
C MET A 442 -36.64 -22.99 6.69
N LEU A 443 -37.95 -22.78 6.75
CA LEU A 443 -38.80 -23.29 7.84
C LEU A 443 -39.09 -24.76 7.58
N GLY A 444 -38.75 -25.59 8.54
CA GLY A 444 -39.09 -26.99 8.58
C GLY A 444 -40.50 -27.20 9.17
N GLU A 445 -40.65 -28.30 9.90
CA GLU A 445 -41.93 -28.65 10.55
C GLU A 445 -42.17 -27.80 11.80
N LEU A 446 -43.46 -27.59 12.08
CA LEU A 446 -43.88 -27.02 13.35
C LEU A 446 -43.84 -28.14 14.42
N LEU A 447 -43.02 -27.90 15.41
CA LEU A 447 -42.86 -28.80 16.55
C LEU A 447 -43.70 -28.32 17.74
N GLY A 448 -44.36 -29.24 18.44
CA GLY A 448 -45.22 -28.95 19.54
C GLY A 448 -46.67 -28.72 19.12
N THR A 449 -47.55 -28.41 20.07
CA THR A 449 -48.99 -28.21 19.83
C THR A 449 -49.43 -26.92 20.52
N THR A 450 -49.99 -25.99 19.76
CA THR A 450 -50.49 -24.73 20.29
C THR A 450 -51.53 -24.99 21.41
N GLY A 451 -51.33 -24.31 22.54
CA GLY A 451 -52.21 -24.44 23.71
C GLY A 451 -51.95 -25.64 24.63
N GLN A 452 -51.10 -26.62 24.22
CA GLN A 452 -50.75 -27.78 25.01
C GLN A 452 -49.46 -27.53 25.79
N LYS A 453 -49.56 -27.37 27.13
CA LYS A 453 -48.43 -26.96 28.01
C LYS A 453 -47.70 -28.13 28.67
N SER A 454 -48.03 -29.35 28.29
CA SER A 454 -47.44 -30.58 28.87
C SER A 454 -46.02 -30.88 28.38
N SER A 455 -45.69 -30.51 27.16
CA SER A 455 -44.34 -30.58 26.61
C SER A 455 -43.88 -29.18 26.17
N TYR A 456 -42.59 -28.93 26.33
CA TYR A 456 -42.02 -27.63 25.98
C TYR A 456 -40.55 -27.73 25.57
N TYR A 457 -40.13 -26.77 24.81
CA TYR A 457 -38.70 -26.53 24.43
C TYR A 457 -38.17 -25.40 25.28
N CYS A 458 -36.84 -25.40 25.50
CA CYS A 458 -36.12 -24.36 26.25
C CYS A 458 -34.91 -23.87 25.44
N PHE A 459 -34.39 -22.70 25.74
CA PHE A 459 -33.07 -22.32 25.29
C PHE A 459 -32.02 -23.23 25.93
N ASP A 460 -31.13 -23.78 25.12
CA ASP A 460 -30.06 -24.67 25.54
C ASP A 460 -28.70 -24.06 25.25
N LYS A 461 -28.35 -23.96 23.98
CA LYS A 461 -27.11 -23.33 23.55
C LYS A 461 -27.31 -21.85 23.27
N VAL A 462 -26.42 -21.02 23.83
CA VAL A 462 -26.49 -19.55 23.72
C VAL A 462 -25.10 -19.01 23.44
N ASP A 463 -24.97 -18.22 22.38
CA ASP A 463 -23.73 -17.52 22.06
C ASP A 463 -23.68 -16.17 22.80
N PHE A 464 -23.08 -16.16 23.98
CA PHE A 464 -22.95 -14.96 24.80
C PHE A 464 -21.97 -13.91 24.22
N SER A 465 -21.24 -14.23 23.18
CA SER A 465 -20.40 -13.26 22.47
C SER A 465 -21.20 -12.37 21.52
N HIS A 466 -22.44 -12.78 21.20
CA HIS A 466 -23.31 -12.00 20.34
C HIS A 466 -23.69 -10.65 20.97
N PRO A 467 -23.62 -9.50 20.24
CA PRO A 467 -23.84 -8.17 20.81
C PRO A 467 -25.18 -7.98 21.54
N ILE A 468 -26.23 -8.69 21.12
CA ILE A 468 -27.55 -8.64 21.76
C ILE A 468 -27.48 -9.21 23.19
N LEU A 469 -26.63 -10.19 23.41
CA LEU A 469 -26.54 -10.94 24.68
C LEU A 469 -25.41 -10.43 25.58
N ASP A 470 -24.44 -9.66 25.06
CA ASP A 470 -23.32 -9.11 25.81
C ASP A 470 -23.83 -8.18 26.97
N GLY A 471 -23.59 -8.59 28.20
CA GLY A 471 -24.05 -7.88 29.40
C GLY A 471 -25.53 -7.99 29.73
N LEU A 472 -26.34 -8.71 28.94
CA LEU A 472 -27.75 -8.97 29.22
C LEU A 472 -27.95 -9.93 30.38
N VAL A 473 -27.02 -10.89 30.53
CA VAL A 473 -27.16 -11.98 31.47
C VAL A 473 -25.95 -12.05 32.42
N ARG A 474 -26.22 -12.08 33.71
CA ARG A 474 -25.18 -12.29 34.71
C ARG A 474 -24.78 -13.77 34.78
N LYS A 475 -23.48 -14.07 34.82
CA LYS A 475 -22.91 -15.42 34.95
C LYS A 475 -23.26 -16.37 33.80
N ASN A 476 -23.49 -15.90 32.58
CA ASN A 476 -23.81 -16.74 31.40
C ASN A 476 -24.98 -17.74 31.65
N ARG A 477 -25.98 -17.31 32.37
CA ARG A 477 -27.19 -18.09 32.61
C ARG A 477 -28.41 -17.30 32.21
N ILE A 478 -29.21 -17.86 31.29
CA ILE A 478 -30.52 -17.33 30.93
C ILE A 478 -31.57 -18.10 31.71
N ASP A 479 -32.50 -17.40 32.38
CA ASP A 479 -33.73 -18.01 32.87
C ASP A 479 -34.57 -18.35 31.63
N SER A 480 -34.44 -19.62 31.18
CA SER A 480 -34.96 -20.04 29.90
C SER A 480 -36.49 -20.10 29.93
N PRO A 481 -37.16 -19.38 28.98
CA PRO A 481 -38.59 -19.50 28.81
C PRO A 481 -38.96 -20.89 28.28
N ARG A 482 -40.23 -21.24 28.45
CA ARG A 482 -40.82 -22.45 27.89
C ARG A 482 -41.50 -22.13 26.58
N PHE A 483 -41.20 -22.90 25.55
CA PHE A 483 -41.79 -22.77 24.20
C PHE A 483 -42.65 -24.02 23.95
N TYR A 484 -43.90 -23.84 23.75
CA TYR A 484 -44.88 -24.91 23.48
C TYR A 484 -44.98 -25.26 22.01
N SER A 485 -44.68 -24.26 21.12
CA SER A 485 -44.62 -24.44 19.68
C SER A 485 -43.47 -23.67 19.08
N VAL A 486 -42.67 -24.32 18.22
CA VAL A 486 -41.51 -23.74 17.52
C VAL A 486 -41.39 -24.30 16.12
N TYR A 487 -40.91 -23.50 15.18
CA TYR A 487 -40.55 -24.00 13.86
C TYR A 487 -39.13 -24.54 13.86
N GLN A 488 -38.94 -25.70 13.23
CA GLN A 488 -37.61 -26.15 12.87
C GLN A 488 -37.02 -25.23 11.82
N THR A 489 -35.69 -25.13 11.80
CA THR A 489 -34.97 -24.36 10.79
C THR A 489 -33.88 -25.19 10.16
N VAL A 490 -33.78 -25.06 8.84
CA VAL A 490 -32.63 -25.51 8.05
C VAL A 490 -31.92 -24.25 7.56
N SER A 491 -30.67 -24.03 8.02
CA SER A 491 -29.91 -22.83 7.69
C SER A 491 -28.71 -23.14 6.82
N SER A 492 -28.38 -22.19 5.92
CA SER A 492 -27.13 -22.21 5.17
C SER A 492 -25.97 -21.61 5.98
N SER A 493 -24.74 -21.72 5.50
CA SER A 493 -23.54 -21.17 6.12
C SER A 493 -23.52 -19.63 6.25
N ARG A 494 -24.42 -18.91 5.60
CA ARG A 494 -24.53 -17.43 5.66
C ARG A 494 -25.42 -16.92 6.80
N VAL A 495 -26.11 -17.82 7.49
CA VAL A 495 -26.99 -17.50 8.61
C VAL A 495 -26.28 -17.83 9.91
N VAL A 496 -26.29 -16.90 10.86
CA VAL A 496 -25.60 -17.06 12.16
C VAL A 496 -26.67 -17.22 13.25
N PRO A 497 -26.96 -18.46 13.66
CA PRO A 497 -27.79 -18.67 14.85
C PRO A 497 -27.01 -18.23 16.09
N PHE A 498 -27.68 -17.60 17.07
CA PHE A 498 -27.06 -17.18 18.32
C PHE A 498 -27.79 -17.69 19.57
N ILE A 499 -29.02 -18.24 19.43
CA ILE A 499 -29.71 -18.99 20.48
C ILE A 499 -30.34 -20.25 19.85
N TRP A 500 -30.22 -21.39 20.51
CA TRP A 500 -30.79 -22.68 20.08
C TRP A 500 -31.72 -23.22 21.13
N TYR A 501 -32.70 -23.98 20.68
CA TYR A 501 -33.51 -24.79 21.55
C TYR A 501 -32.81 -26.13 21.90
N ASN A 502 -33.31 -26.80 22.95
CA ASN A 502 -32.78 -28.09 23.45
C ASN A 502 -32.87 -29.25 22.43
N GLN A 503 -33.71 -29.15 21.38
CA GLN A 503 -33.73 -30.11 20.28
C GLN A 503 -32.75 -29.77 19.14
N GLY A 504 -31.97 -28.70 19.26
CA GLY A 504 -30.93 -28.32 18.32
C GLY A 504 -31.33 -27.33 17.21
N SER A 505 -32.64 -27.02 17.04
CA SER A 505 -33.03 -25.99 16.10
C SER A 505 -32.71 -24.59 16.62
N ALA A 506 -32.47 -23.66 15.71
CA ALA A 506 -32.21 -22.29 16.08
C ALA A 506 -33.48 -21.58 16.56
N ALA A 507 -33.38 -20.90 17.71
CA ALA A 507 -34.42 -20.04 18.24
C ALA A 507 -34.33 -18.62 17.64
N PHE A 508 -33.12 -18.09 17.55
CA PHE A 508 -32.83 -16.82 16.92
C PHE A 508 -31.69 -16.98 15.93
N CYS A 509 -31.90 -16.43 14.72
CA CYS A 509 -30.91 -16.39 13.64
C CYS A 509 -30.71 -14.98 13.15
N GLU A 510 -29.44 -14.58 12.93
CA GLU A 510 -29.09 -13.34 12.24
C GLU A 510 -28.71 -13.63 10.79
N SER A 511 -29.16 -12.75 9.89
CA SER A 511 -28.67 -12.64 8.53
C SER A 511 -28.48 -11.17 8.15
N ARG A 512 -27.71 -10.90 7.10
CA ARG A 512 -27.44 -9.55 6.62
C ARG A 512 -27.87 -9.42 5.17
N LEU A 513 -28.50 -8.29 4.87
CA LEU A 513 -28.89 -7.92 3.52
C LEU A 513 -28.30 -6.53 3.24
N ASN A 514 -27.19 -6.47 2.49
CA ASN A 514 -26.43 -5.25 2.23
C ASN A 514 -26.12 -4.47 3.51
N LYS A 515 -26.69 -3.26 3.67
CA LYS A 515 -26.52 -2.40 4.85
C LYS A 515 -27.45 -2.76 6.02
N GLY A 516 -28.45 -3.61 5.82
CA GLY A 516 -29.46 -3.95 6.84
C GLY A 516 -29.23 -5.30 7.51
N ARG A 517 -29.87 -5.46 8.65
CA ARG A 517 -29.85 -6.70 9.44
C ARG A 517 -31.22 -7.30 9.55
N VAL A 518 -31.27 -8.62 9.53
CA VAL A 518 -32.50 -9.38 9.68
C VAL A 518 -32.31 -10.38 10.82
N ILE A 519 -33.25 -10.40 11.75
CA ILE A 519 -33.34 -11.42 12.80
C ILE A 519 -34.61 -12.18 12.60
N LEU A 520 -34.48 -13.51 12.61
CA LEU A 520 -35.64 -14.43 12.61
C LEU A 520 -35.75 -15.04 13.99
N PHE A 521 -36.90 -14.92 14.61
CA PHE A 521 -37.31 -15.63 15.81
C PHE A 521 -38.32 -16.72 15.42
N THR A 522 -38.03 -17.97 15.72
CA THR A 522 -38.71 -19.15 15.20
C THR A 522 -39.91 -19.59 16.03
N SER A 523 -40.37 -18.72 16.91
CA SER A 523 -41.59 -18.90 17.69
C SER A 523 -42.45 -17.62 17.70
N ALA A 524 -43.62 -17.66 18.33
CA ALA A 524 -44.48 -16.50 18.48
C ALA A 524 -44.19 -15.71 19.75
N VAL A 525 -44.67 -14.48 19.78
CA VAL A 525 -44.59 -13.59 20.98
C VAL A 525 -45.96 -13.51 21.63
N ASN A 526 -46.52 -14.65 21.99
CA ASN A 526 -47.80 -14.74 22.69
C ASN A 526 -47.82 -15.91 23.72
N LEU A 527 -48.79 -15.89 24.63
CA LEU A 527 -48.83 -16.85 25.73
C LEU A 527 -49.36 -18.26 25.33
N GLU A 528 -49.82 -18.39 24.11
CA GLU A 528 -50.23 -19.70 23.56
C GLU A 528 -49.02 -20.53 23.12
N TRP A 529 -48.00 -19.87 22.63
CA TRP A 529 -46.79 -20.51 22.11
C TRP A 529 -45.60 -20.52 23.11
N THR A 530 -45.58 -19.57 24.06
CA THR A 530 -44.46 -19.47 24.98
C THR A 530 -44.83 -18.67 26.24
N ASP A 531 -44.15 -18.94 27.35
CA ASP A 531 -44.23 -18.09 28.54
C ASP A 531 -43.21 -16.93 28.50
N LEU A 532 -42.45 -16.76 27.41
CA LEU A 532 -41.43 -15.70 27.23
C LEU A 532 -41.94 -14.30 27.55
N PRO A 533 -43.15 -13.87 27.14
CA PRO A 533 -43.65 -12.52 27.44
C PRO A 533 -43.77 -12.18 28.93
N VAL A 534 -43.88 -13.18 29.81
CA VAL A 534 -43.97 -13.00 31.28
C VAL A 534 -42.64 -13.26 31.99
N LYS A 535 -41.58 -13.59 31.26
CA LYS A 535 -40.23 -13.76 31.81
C LYS A 535 -39.45 -12.45 31.90
N GLY A 536 -38.64 -12.31 32.93
CA GLY A 536 -37.84 -11.09 33.14
C GLY A 536 -36.86 -10.75 32.00
N ILE A 537 -36.50 -11.75 31.18
CA ILE A 537 -35.62 -11.55 30.03
C ILE A 537 -36.32 -10.93 28.82
N PHE A 538 -37.65 -10.99 28.73
CA PHE A 538 -38.40 -10.60 27.55
C PHE A 538 -38.15 -9.14 27.14
N VAL A 539 -38.36 -8.21 28.05
CA VAL A 539 -38.20 -6.77 27.76
C VAL A 539 -36.76 -6.44 27.41
N PRO A 540 -35.75 -6.83 28.20
CA PRO A 540 -34.36 -6.50 27.85
C PRO A 540 -33.91 -7.15 26.52
N LEU A 541 -34.34 -8.38 26.23
CA LEU A 541 -33.96 -9.07 24.99
C LEU A 541 -34.51 -8.36 23.75
N PHE A 542 -35.82 -8.11 23.69
CA PHE A 542 -36.43 -7.44 22.52
C PHE A 542 -36.01 -5.99 22.39
N TYR A 543 -35.80 -5.29 23.50
CA TYR A 543 -35.27 -3.94 23.50
C TYR A 543 -33.86 -3.88 22.86
N ARG A 544 -32.98 -4.82 23.24
CA ARG A 544 -31.62 -4.93 22.65
C ARG A 544 -31.65 -5.41 21.20
N ILE A 545 -32.56 -6.32 20.83
CA ILE A 545 -32.75 -6.73 19.43
C ILE A 545 -33.07 -5.49 18.57
N VAL A 546 -34.01 -4.68 19.02
CA VAL A 546 -34.42 -3.46 18.30
C VAL A 546 -33.26 -2.44 18.20
N GLN A 547 -32.56 -2.21 19.31
CA GLN A 547 -31.37 -1.34 19.29
C GLN A 547 -30.29 -1.86 18.33
N TYR A 548 -30.07 -3.17 18.33
CA TYR A 548 -29.09 -3.81 17.46
C TYR A 548 -29.47 -3.71 15.98
N LEU A 549 -30.76 -3.89 15.68
CA LEU A 549 -31.28 -3.76 14.32
C LEU A 549 -31.27 -2.32 13.82
N ALA A 550 -31.48 -1.34 14.70
CA ALA A 550 -31.46 0.07 14.36
C ALA A 550 -30.03 0.64 14.20
N ALA A 551 -29.03 -0.07 14.75
CA ALA A 551 -27.65 0.39 14.65
C ALA A 551 -27.12 0.19 13.23
N ALA A 552 -26.63 1.26 12.62
CA ALA A 552 -25.98 1.17 11.32
C ALA A 552 -24.82 0.16 11.34
N ILE A 553 -24.66 -0.62 10.29
CA ILE A 553 -23.47 -1.45 10.11
C ILE A 553 -22.30 -0.48 9.89
N PRO A 554 -21.22 -0.53 10.69
CA PRO A 554 -20.07 0.32 10.45
C PRO A 554 -19.55 0.09 9.03
N GLU A 555 -19.56 1.14 8.22
CA GLU A 555 -18.94 1.10 6.90
C GLU A 555 -17.43 0.93 7.07
N LYS A 556 -16.78 0.30 6.07
CA LYS A 556 -15.32 0.25 6.07
C LYS A 556 -14.80 1.68 6.05
N PRO A 557 -13.79 2.00 6.90
CA PRO A 557 -13.19 3.33 6.86
C PRO A 557 -12.73 3.64 5.43
N GLN A 558 -13.11 4.81 4.93
CA GLN A 558 -12.68 5.28 3.62
C GLN A 558 -11.18 5.53 3.62
N ARG A 559 -10.55 5.31 2.48
CA ARG A 559 -9.12 5.58 2.32
C ARG A 559 -8.89 6.84 1.50
N VAL A 560 -7.79 7.49 1.77
CA VAL A 560 -7.33 8.60 0.94
C VAL A 560 -7.20 8.12 -0.51
N GLY A 561 -7.82 8.87 -1.43
CA GLY A 561 -7.82 8.54 -2.84
C GLY A 561 -9.06 7.84 -3.35
N GLU A 562 -9.86 7.25 -2.48
CA GLU A 562 -11.15 6.68 -2.85
C GLU A 562 -12.18 7.78 -3.10
N SER A 563 -13.12 7.52 -4.00
CA SER A 563 -14.30 8.35 -4.20
C SER A 563 -15.43 7.87 -3.28
N ILE A 564 -16.27 8.80 -2.86
CA ILE A 564 -17.42 8.51 -2.00
C ILE A 564 -18.69 8.86 -2.77
N GLU A 565 -19.66 7.96 -2.75
CA GLU A 565 -20.91 8.10 -3.47
C GLU A 565 -22.11 7.94 -2.54
N TRP A 566 -23.14 8.77 -2.73
CA TRP A 566 -24.43 8.67 -2.04
C TRP A 566 -25.57 8.62 -3.05
N PRO A 567 -26.60 7.78 -2.84
CA PRO A 567 -27.81 7.80 -3.65
C PRO A 567 -28.48 9.18 -3.62
N PHE A 568 -28.97 9.65 -4.76
CA PHE A 568 -29.58 10.98 -4.88
C PHE A 568 -30.79 11.19 -3.96
N GLY A 569 -31.58 10.14 -3.72
CA GLY A 569 -32.77 10.20 -2.88
C GLY A 569 -32.51 10.20 -1.37
N GLU A 570 -31.29 9.92 -0.91
CA GLU A 570 -30.94 9.95 0.52
C GLU A 570 -30.66 11.37 1.04
N LEU A 571 -30.30 12.30 0.16
CA LEU A 571 -29.93 13.68 0.52
C LEU A 571 -30.80 14.68 -0.23
N GLU A 572 -31.46 15.57 0.50
CA GLU A 572 -32.37 16.58 -0.04
C GLU A 572 -31.67 17.95 -0.21
N GLY A 573 -31.97 18.65 -1.32
CA GLY A 573 -31.51 20.02 -1.58
C GLY A 573 -30.03 20.13 -1.91
N PRO A 574 -29.41 21.29 -1.69
CA PRO A 574 -28.00 21.49 -1.92
C PRO A 574 -27.18 20.65 -0.91
N VAL A 575 -26.22 19.88 -1.44
CA VAL A 575 -25.31 19.03 -0.65
C VAL A 575 -23.92 19.61 -0.70
N GLU A 576 -23.31 19.78 0.45
CA GLU A 576 -21.94 20.29 0.60
C GLU A 576 -21.12 19.31 1.42
N CYS A 577 -19.84 19.18 1.09
CA CYS A 577 -18.87 18.43 1.88
C CYS A 577 -17.78 19.35 2.41
N GLN A 578 -17.51 19.28 3.70
CA GLN A 578 -16.45 20.03 4.36
C GLN A 578 -15.28 19.10 4.67
N GLY A 579 -14.11 19.46 4.13
CA GLY A 579 -12.86 18.75 4.38
C GLY A 579 -12.27 19.01 5.77
N PRO A 580 -11.22 18.25 6.15
CA PRO A 580 -10.56 18.39 7.47
C PRO A 580 -9.94 19.76 7.74
N MET A 581 -9.60 20.52 6.69
CA MET A 581 -9.06 21.89 6.78
C MET A 581 -10.15 22.97 6.85
N GLY A 582 -11.45 22.57 6.80
CA GLY A 582 -12.57 23.49 6.88
C GLY A 582 -13.06 24.02 5.53
N ASP A 583 -12.42 23.66 4.45
CA ASP A 583 -12.84 23.95 3.07
C ASP A 583 -14.17 23.26 2.73
N ARG A 584 -15.11 24.00 2.16
CA ARG A 584 -16.41 23.47 1.73
C ARG A 584 -16.48 23.38 0.22
N THR A 585 -16.93 22.22 -0.25
CA THR A 585 -17.14 21.94 -1.68
C THR A 585 -18.60 21.53 -1.90
N ALA A 586 -19.28 22.22 -2.80
CA ALA A 586 -20.62 21.82 -3.23
C ALA A 586 -20.53 20.56 -4.08
N LEU A 587 -21.35 19.57 -3.78
CA LEU A 587 -21.46 18.35 -4.56
C LEU A 587 -22.48 18.51 -5.67
N LEU A 588 -22.18 17.94 -6.82
CA LEU A 588 -23.10 17.87 -7.95
C LEU A 588 -23.55 16.43 -8.15
N PRO A 589 -24.85 16.19 -8.43
CA PRO A 589 -25.32 14.85 -8.71
C PRO A 589 -24.82 14.41 -10.11
N ASN A 590 -24.19 13.24 -10.15
CA ASN A 590 -23.70 12.63 -11.39
C ASN A 590 -24.54 11.40 -11.74
N PRO A 591 -24.76 11.09 -13.03
CA PRO A 591 -25.45 9.87 -13.45
C PRO A 591 -24.58 8.64 -13.13
N GLY A 592 -25.14 7.68 -12.39
CA GLY A 592 -24.54 6.38 -12.11
C GLY A 592 -25.36 5.23 -12.72
N PRO A 593 -24.87 3.97 -12.60
CA PRO A 593 -25.55 2.80 -13.17
C PRO A 593 -26.99 2.58 -12.66
N GLU A 594 -27.29 3.01 -11.43
CA GLU A 594 -28.56 2.84 -10.74
C GLU A 594 -29.34 4.16 -10.57
N GLY A 595 -28.98 5.23 -11.32
CA GLY A 595 -29.59 6.55 -11.23
C GLY A 595 -28.61 7.65 -10.84
N LEU A 596 -29.15 8.83 -10.50
CA LEU A 596 -28.33 9.96 -10.03
C LEU A 596 -27.70 9.66 -8.67
N ARG A 597 -26.44 10.05 -8.50
CA ARG A 597 -25.70 9.93 -7.22
C ARG A 597 -24.94 11.21 -6.93
N TRP A 598 -24.87 11.58 -5.67
CA TRP A 598 -23.91 12.56 -5.20
C TRP A 598 -22.54 11.93 -5.18
N HIS A 599 -21.54 12.65 -5.68
CA HIS A 599 -20.21 12.13 -5.86
C HIS A 599 -19.16 13.10 -5.32
N LEU A 600 -18.29 12.60 -4.46
CA LEU A 600 -17.10 13.30 -3.99
C LEU A 600 -15.88 12.58 -4.54
N ASP A 601 -15.28 13.19 -5.56
CA ASP A 601 -14.07 12.67 -6.18
C ASP A 601 -12.86 12.89 -5.30
N ASN A 602 -11.98 11.91 -5.29
CA ASN A 602 -10.59 12.07 -4.94
C ASN A 602 -10.36 12.73 -3.57
N VAL A 603 -10.83 12.08 -2.53
CA VAL A 603 -10.62 12.54 -1.15
C VAL A 603 -9.13 12.53 -0.83
N GLY A 604 -8.50 13.71 -0.86
CA GLY A 604 -7.03 13.84 -0.84
C GLY A 604 -6.38 13.88 0.55
N LEU A 605 -7.15 14.12 1.60
CA LEU A 605 -6.64 14.34 2.96
C LEU A 605 -7.22 13.34 3.96
N PRO A 606 -6.40 12.77 4.86
CA PRO A 606 -6.92 11.99 5.99
C PRO A 606 -7.56 12.92 7.02
N GLY A 607 -8.61 12.46 7.67
CA GLY A 607 -9.33 13.23 8.67
C GLY A 607 -10.82 12.96 8.68
N ILE A 608 -11.56 13.82 9.35
CA ILE A 608 -13.02 13.79 9.38
C ILE A 608 -13.57 14.75 8.34
N TRP A 609 -14.29 14.18 7.38
CA TRP A 609 -15.05 14.92 6.38
C TRP A 609 -16.51 15.00 6.85
N LYS A 610 -17.14 16.16 6.69
CA LYS A 610 -18.51 16.41 7.15
C LYS A 610 -19.41 16.69 5.97
N LEU A 611 -20.51 15.95 5.90
CA LEU A 611 -21.52 16.12 4.86
C LEU A 611 -22.69 16.97 5.39
N PHE A 612 -23.09 17.95 4.60
CA PHE A 612 -24.22 18.83 4.88
C PHE A 612 -25.28 18.69 3.81
N SER A 613 -26.54 18.56 4.21
CA SER A 613 -27.71 18.62 3.33
C SER A 613 -28.63 19.73 3.85
N GLN A 614 -29.01 20.67 2.98
CA GLN A 614 -29.79 21.87 3.37
C GLN A 614 -29.18 22.64 4.55
N GLY A 615 -27.84 22.68 4.65
CA GLY A 615 -27.11 23.35 5.73
C GLY A 615 -27.11 22.59 7.08
N ARG A 616 -27.70 21.41 7.16
CA ARG A 616 -27.66 20.54 8.34
C ARG A 616 -26.58 19.48 8.18
N GLU A 617 -25.83 19.24 9.24
CA GLU A 617 -24.83 18.16 9.29
C GLU A 617 -25.56 16.80 9.34
N VAL A 618 -25.30 15.96 8.32
CA VAL A 618 -25.99 14.67 8.14
C VAL A 618 -25.09 13.47 8.32
N GLU A 619 -23.78 13.61 8.04
CA GLU A 619 -22.83 12.51 8.15
C GLU A 619 -21.41 13.00 8.43
N HIS A 620 -20.63 12.17 9.17
CA HIS A 620 -19.19 12.30 9.31
C HIS A 620 -18.50 11.09 8.71
N ILE A 621 -17.56 11.33 7.81
CA ILE A 621 -16.82 10.29 7.11
C ILE A 621 -15.39 10.30 7.62
N ALA A 622 -14.97 9.18 8.19
CA ALA A 622 -13.59 9.00 8.64
C ALA A 622 -12.72 8.50 7.48
N VAL A 623 -11.82 9.34 7.02
CA VAL A 623 -10.88 9.03 5.94
C VAL A 623 -9.50 8.79 6.52
N ASN A 624 -8.90 7.65 6.19
CA ASN A 624 -7.63 7.20 6.72
C ASN A 624 -6.62 6.90 5.61
N VAL A 625 -5.33 6.96 5.95
CA VAL A 625 -4.27 6.48 5.07
C VAL A 625 -4.28 4.95 5.00
N ASP A 626 -3.74 4.38 3.93
CA ASP A 626 -3.57 2.94 3.78
C ASP A 626 -2.31 2.48 4.49
N THR A 627 -2.44 1.74 5.58
CA THR A 627 -1.33 1.30 6.45
C THR A 627 -0.31 0.37 5.80
N ARG A 628 -0.53 -0.07 4.57
CA ARG A 628 0.46 -0.86 3.83
C ARG A 628 1.80 -0.13 3.63
N GLU A 629 1.80 1.20 3.62
CA GLU A 629 3.02 2.02 3.56
C GLU A 629 3.60 2.39 4.93
N SER A 630 2.95 1.99 6.02
CA SER A 630 3.53 2.15 7.36
C SER A 630 4.63 1.13 7.64
N ALA A 631 4.64 0.01 6.90
CA ALA A 631 5.63 -1.06 7.05
C ALA A 631 6.87 -0.77 6.20
N PRO A 632 8.04 -0.45 6.80
CA PRO A 632 9.25 -0.08 6.07
C PRO A 632 9.96 -1.28 5.42
N THR A 633 9.20 -2.17 4.79
CA THR A 633 9.72 -3.36 4.12
C THR A 633 10.25 -2.99 2.74
N LYS A 634 11.57 -3.13 2.53
CA LYS A 634 12.22 -2.76 1.26
C LYS A 634 12.27 -3.90 0.27
N ILE A 635 12.15 -3.55 -1.01
CA ILE A 635 12.38 -4.49 -2.11
C ILE A 635 13.89 -4.71 -2.30
N THR A 636 14.29 -5.96 -2.55
CA THR A 636 15.71 -6.29 -2.80
C THR A 636 16.09 -6.11 -4.27
N GLY A 637 17.40 -5.88 -4.51
CA GLY A 637 17.90 -5.77 -5.88
C GLY A 637 17.67 -7.01 -6.75
N GLU A 638 17.55 -8.20 -6.15
CA GLU A 638 17.21 -9.45 -6.85
C GLU A 638 15.74 -9.47 -7.28
N GLN A 639 14.84 -9.05 -6.40
CA GLN A 639 13.43 -8.91 -6.73
C GLN A 639 13.22 -7.90 -7.86
N ILE A 640 13.92 -6.75 -7.82
CA ILE A 640 13.87 -5.76 -8.89
C ILE A 640 14.38 -6.35 -10.22
N ARG A 641 15.43 -7.18 -10.19
CA ARG A 641 15.92 -7.88 -11.40
C ARG A 641 14.88 -8.80 -12.02
N THR A 642 14.09 -9.47 -11.19
CA THR A 642 13.00 -10.32 -11.66
C THR A 642 11.94 -9.48 -12.37
N PHE A 643 11.54 -8.35 -11.77
CA PHE A 643 10.55 -7.44 -12.35
C PHE A 643 11.04 -6.73 -13.63
N LEU A 644 12.31 -6.33 -13.70
CA LEU A 644 12.91 -5.62 -14.83
C LEU A 644 13.70 -6.56 -15.77
N LYS A 645 13.21 -7.78 -15.94
CA LYS A 645 13.89 -8.79 -16.76
C LYS A 645 14.21 -8.29 -18.18
N GLY A 646 15.50 -8.26 -18.53
CA GLY A 646 15.98 -7.80 -19.85
C GLY A 646 16.12 -6.28 -20.01
N ILE A 647 15.83 -5.48 -19.00
CA ILE A 647 16.04 -4.04 -18.98
C ILE A 647 17.38 -3.75 -18.26
N PRO A 648 18.29 -2.97 -18.86
CA PRO A 648 19.51 -2.55 -18.18
C PRO A 648 19.14 -1.54 -17.06
N PHE A 649 19.41 -1.92 -15.81
CA PHE A 649 19.13 -1.04 -14.69
C PHE A 649 20.33 -0.89 -13.73
N ARG A 650 20.37 0.23 -13.04
CA ARG A 650 21.36 0.54 -12.01
C ARG A 650 20.67 1.05 -10.74
N VAL A 651 20.97 0.43 -9.60
CA VAL A 651 20.58 0.97 -8.30
C VAL A 651 21.66 1.92 -7.83
N ILE A 652 21.30 3.16 -7.52
CA ILE A 652 22.17 4.20 -7.00
C ILE A 652 21.79 4.44 -5.53
N PRO A 653 22.59 3.97 -4.57
CA PRO A 653 22.33 4.23 -3.15
C PRO A 653 22.47 5.72 -2.83
N GLU A 654 21.73 6.21 -1.82
CA GLU A 654 21.69 7.61 -1.41
C GLU A 654 23.07 8.26 -1.20
N ARG A 655 24.01 7.50 -0.59
CA ARG A 655 25.34 8.01 -0.22
C ARG A 655 26.33 8.15 -1.38
N LYS A 656 26.01 7.61 -2.55
CA LYS A 656 26.90 7.69 -3.71
C LYS A 656 26.68 8.96 -4.51
N ASP A 657 27.80 9.46 -5.08
CA ASP A 657 27.79 10.60 -5.99
C ASP A 657 27.01 10.23 -7.27
N LEU A 658 25.83 10.84 -7.40
CA LEU A 658 24.87 10.59 -8.48
C LEU A 658 25.52 10.85 -9.85
N LYS A 659 26.28 11.94 -9.98
CA LYS A 659 26.99 12.31 -11.23
C LYS A 659 27.98 11.23 -11.67
N LYS A 660 28.76 10.71 -10.74
CA LYS A 660 29.75 9.65 -11.05
C LYS A 660 29.07 8.35 -11.44
N GLU A 661 28.01 7.93 -10.74
CA GLU A 661 27.31 6.67 -11.04
C GLU A 661 26.56 6.74 -12.37
N VAL A 662 25.88 7.84 -12.66
CA VAL A 662 25.19 8.04 -13.95
C VAL A 662 26.18 8.05 -15.11
N ASN A 663 27.27 8.82 -15.00
CA ASN A 663 28.31 8.87 -16.03
C ASN A 663 28.98 7.51 -16.23
N ARG A 664 29.25 6.77 -15.15
CA ARG A 664 29.82 5.41 -15.24
C ARG A 664 28.88 4.43 -15.97
N PHE A 665 27.57 4.57 -15.80
CA PHE A 665 26.60 3.72 -16.50
C PHE A 665 26.42 4.15 -17.97
N ARG A 666 26.43 5.46 -18.25
CA ARG A 666 26.39 6.01 -19.63
C ARG A 666 27.64 5.67 -20.43
N CYS A 667 28.82 5.86 -19.83
CA CYS A 667 30.11 5.72 -20.52
C CYS A 667 30.74 4.34 -20.36
N GLY A 668 30.32 3.54 -19.37
CA GLY A 668 30.99 2.28 -19.00
C GLY A 668 32.23 2.47 -18.13
N ARG A 669 32.98 1.38 -17.84
CA ARG A 669 34.19 1.42 -17.02
C ARG A 669 35.39 1.79 -17.89
N GLU A 670 36.00 2.93 -17.62
CA GLU A 670 37.26 3.34 -18.27
C GLU A 670 38.43 2.49 -17.79
N LEU A 671 39.22 1.98 -18.71
CA LEU A 671 40.41 1.13 -18.42
C LEU A 671 41.74 1.85 -18.59
N TRP A 672 41.77 3.18 -18.74
CA TRP A 672 43.01 3.91 -18.95
C TRP A 672 43.96 3.80 -17.78
N LYS A 673 43.48 3.73 -16.55
CA LYS A 673 44.29 3.58 -15.34
C LYS A 673 44.99 2.22 -15.31
N GLU A 674 44.26 1.16 -15.65
CA GLU A 674 44.78 -0.19 -15.73
C GLU A 674 45.84 -0.31 -16.85
N CYS A 675 45.58 0.30 -18.01
CA CYS A 675 46.54 0.36 -19.10
C CYS A 675 47.82 1.14 -18.71
N LEU A 676 47.66 2.27 -18.00
CA LEU A 676 48.80 3.06 -17.52
C LEU A 676 49.61 2.30 -16.46
N LEU A 677 48.94 1.64 -15.52
CA LEU A 677 49.60 0.81 -14.49
C LEU A 677 50.41 -0.33 -15.14
N LEU A 678 49.82 -0.98 -16.15
CA LEU A 678 50.47 -2.05 -16.88
C LEU A 678 51.69 -1.55 -17.66
N ALA A 679 51.62 -0.35 -18.26
CA ALA A 679 52.76 0.31 -18.90
C ALA A 679 53.89 0.60 -17.89
N LEU A 680 53.55 1.08 -16.68
CA LEU A 680 54.55 1.32 -15.63
C LEU A 680 55.22 0.03 -15.14
N ILE A 681 54.46 -1.06 -14.95
CA ILE A 681 54.99 -2.37 -14.57
C ILE A 681 55.94 -2.89 -15.65
N LEU A 682 55.56 -2.76 -16.92
CA LEU A 682 56.42 -3.17 -18.05
C LEU A 682 57.69 -2.33 -18.13
N MET A 683 57.64 -1.02 -17.82
CA MET A 683 58.79 -0.13 -17.77
C MET A 683 59.74 -0.54 -16.64
N ALA A 684 59.23 -0.85 -15.45
CA ALA A 684 60.02 -1.37 -14.36
C ALA A 684 60.70 -2.72 -14.72
N ALA A 685 59.96 -3.61 -15.41
CA ALA A 685 60.52 -4.86 -15.89
C ALA A 685 61.59 -4.65 -16.96
N GLU A 686 61.44 -3.67 -17.86
CA GLU A 686 62.45 -3.30 -18.85
C GLU A 686 63.75 -2.81 -18.16
N MET A 687 63.60 -1.90 -17.16
CA MET A 687 64.75 -1.42 -16.37
C MET A 687 65.48 -2.57 -15.65
N ALA A 688 64.73 -3.49 -15.03
CA ALA A 688 65.32 -4.67 -14.35
C ALA A 688 66.07 -5.56 -15.33
N VAL A 689 65.52 -5.82 -16.52
CA VAL A 689 66.16 -6.58 -17.57
C VAL A 689 67.38 -5.81 -18.15
N ALA A 690 67.31 -4.50 -18.27
CA ALA A 690 68.41 -3.67 -18.77
C ALA A 690 69.54 -3.52 -17.75
N SER A 691 69.28 -3.33 -16.44
CA SER A 691 70.28 -3.17 -15.37
C SER A 691 71.13 -4.42 -15.20
N THR A 692 70.58 -5.60 -15.36
CA THR A 692 71.34 -6.86 -15.38
C THR A 692 72.34 -6.95 -16.58
N THR A 693 72.30 -6.02 -17.57
CA THR A 693 73.32 -5.86 -18.63
C THR A 693 74.50 -5.00 -18.22
N ALA A 694 74.31 -4.01 -17.36
CA ALA A 694 75.35 -3.13 -16.90
C ALA A 694 76.25 -3.81 -15.88
N ALA A 695 75.72 -4.70 -15.01
CA ALA A 695 76.50 -5.42 -13.98
C ALA A 695 77.40 -6.56 -14.54
N GLY A 696 77.24 -6.97 -15.83
CA GLY A 696 78.04 -8.03 -16.49
C GLY A 696 79.29 -7.53 -17.26
N GLY A 697 79.54 -6.21 -17.24
CA GLY A 697 80.64 -5.54 -18.02
C GLY A 697 81.78 -4.93 -17.25
N SER A 698 81.96 -5.23 -15.96
CA SER A 698 83.11 -4.75 -15.22
C SER A 698 84.34 -5.58 -15.59
N GLU A 699 85.26 -5.02 -16.36
CA GLU A 699 86.64 -5.54 -16.61
C GLU A 699 87.36 -5.77 -15.27
N PRO A 700 88.21 -6.83 -15.15
CA PRO A 700 89.04 -7.03 -14.02
C PRO A 700 90.18 -6.00 -14.12
N LYS A 701 90.36 -5.13 -13.11
CA LYS A 701 91.51 -4.26 -12.90
C LYS A 701 92.80 -5.11 -12.95
N LYS A 702 93.73 -4.83 -13.91
CA LYS A 702 95.12 -5.31 -13.92
C LYS A 702 95.79 -4.86 -12.66
N LYS A 703 96.17 -5.78 -11.78
CA LYS A 703 97.17 -5.56 -10.75
C LYS A 703 98.50 -5.45 -11.44
N GLY A 704 99.14 -4.31 -11.33
CA GLY A 704 100.53 -4.13 -11.72
C GLY A 704 101.46 -4.95 -10.80
N ILE A 705 102.36 -5.70 -11.45
CA ILE A 705 103.52 -6.35 -10.82
C ILE A 705 104.66 -5.36 -10.97
N ASN A 706 105.11 -4.81 -9.86
CA ASN A 706 106.50 -4.20 -9.76
C ASN A 706 107.44 -5.30 -9.45
N ALA A 707 108.45 -5.48 -10.32
CA ALA A 707 109.64 -6.31 -10.11
C ALA A 707 110.80 -5.38 -9.67
N VAL A 708 111.50 -5.85 -8.71
CA VAL A 708 112.93 -5.67 -8.61
C VAL A 708 113.58 -6.92 -9.03
#